data_70d73188d58af9531b8f0a1b73e1882f
#
_entry.id   70d73188d58af9531b8f0a1b73e1882f
#
_cell.length_a   1.000
_cell.length_b   1.000
_cell.length_c   1.000
_cell.angle_alpha   90.00
_cell.angle_beta   90.00
_cell.angle_gamma   90.00
#
_symmetry.space_group_name_H-M   'P 1'
#
loop_
_entity.id
_entity.type
_entity.pdbx_description
1 polymer ?
#
loop_
_entity_poly.entity_id
_entity_poly.type
_entity_poly.pdbx_seq_one_letter_code
_entity_poly.pdbx_strand_id
1 'polypeptide(L)'
;GRALAGRWLIAAAILLSALGLGALHTPVLTVVAVLAALGTGLVWFDAEPLEPRPAATVLVAAATFLILWTGVQIVPLPRGLLASIASANADVWAYCLSPLREDGPSLATVSLEPVGTRVQILRGITYLVVFVGALRIARRQDGVAFLERALLVSAVAIAGAALMHPVLGARKVFGLYEPGETYAYDVHHLAPLLNTNHLAAYVNIGVLLAFASVIERREALPRPLALVIVLLLGATTVWTLSRGGTASMFVGTLVVAMLTFGVRKARRARIAAPLAVVAVAVGSCAVLFLAAFDDSRTKFANNNLSKFDLVANAFALVRDFPVFGVGRGAFEAAFPKVRTGTGYWVFTHPENLIAQWVTEWGLPVAVVALLAIGWALRPRTVLARSRPPAGPWAALVAAALHNLVDFNSEVPGVVIALAVCAAMVTGGTGGGKPVPHRGSAWASRPTALALGLGAATLLAIAGTFPFSENELYNEQRAFRDAGLDRSLSHAAFRDRAREAMLRHPADPYFPFVGAVRGTVAREESVLPWAARALERSPVYGRVHLLLARTLFVKNPSQARLEYRIACIQDKALCGVEESVRLVGGYEEAMELVPDDGLGLSVLTALATHLGTRLPATVVRLDREITARDPTALAPVHRAAARSLGDVRDREGWCVDSADGAKGARASCISEGLAAAARLRASAPEKCDGHALTAELRVAIGEVDAGFAELDRSLEEVVERSPCARRLVSLAVETKNTARVDAALDRLLKLGCEAPAECVTNLIFAAGIESGRGAQRRALALMKKAWERAPERDDLLVEVASRAEAQGMHGEALEAYMKLVDRHPDEPKWSAAVVRAREAATRRVFERR
;
A
#
# COMPACT_ATOMS: atom_id res chain seq x y z
N GLY A 1 10.04 31.16 34.66
CA GLY A 1 9.04 31.34 33.60
C GLY A 1 9.48 30.81 32.24
N ARG A 2 10.44 31.47 31.57
CA ARG A 2 10.80 31.20 30.16
C ARG A 2 11.28 29.76 29.91
N ALA A 3 12.21 29.29 30.74
CA ALA A 3 12.72 27.92 30.58
C ALA A 3 11.66 26.82 30.81
N LEU A 4 10.66 27.08 31.64
CA LEU A 4 9.52 26.18 31.83
C LEU A 4 8.62 26.16 30.57
N ALA A 5 8.32 27.34 30.04
CA ALA A 5 7.57 27.45 28.78
C ALA A 5 8.29 26.72 27.64
N GLY A 6 9.62 26.89 27.52
CA GLY A 6 10.42 26.18 26.50
C GLY A 6 10.38 24.66 26.63
N ARG A 7 10.38 24.09 27.85
CA ARG A 7 10.23 22.66 28.07
C ARG A 7 8.87 22.14 27.55
N TRP A 8 7.79 22.88 27.82
CA TRP A 8 6.45 22.49 27.38
C TRP A 8 6.27 22.61 25.86
N LEU A 9 6.90 23.60 25.21
CA LEU A 9 6.90 23.69 23.75
C LEU A 9 7.62 22.50 23.11
N ILE A 10 8.74 22.04 23.67
CA ILE A 10 9.41 20.82 23.20
C ILE A 10 8.55 19.58 23.45
N ALA A 11 7.90 19.47 24.60
CA ALA A 11 6.96 18.38 24.87
C ALA A 11 5.77 18.39 23.89
N ALA A 12 5.24 19.58 23.58
CA ALA A 12 4.18 19.75 22.57
C ALA A 12 4.67 19.35 21.16
N ALA A 13 5.92 19.69 20.80
CA ALA A 13 6.51 19.26 19.52
C ALA A 13 6.65 17.74 19.45
N ILE A 14 7.06 17.05 20.53
CA ILE A 14 7.12 15.59 20.61
C ILE A 14 5.72 15.01 20.43
N LEU A 15 4.73 15.49 21.17
CA LEU A 15 3.37 14.96 21.12
C LEU A 15 2.72 15.19 19.75
N LEU A 16 2.84 16.40 19.21
CA LEU A 16 2.28 16.74 17.90
C LEU A 16 2.96 15.95 16.78
N SER A 17 4.29 15.74 16.85
CA SER A 17 4.99 14.94 15.84
C SER A 17 4.52 13.49 15.81
N ALA A 18 4.10 12.94 16.95
CA ALA A 18 3.55 11.59 17.03
C ALA A 18 2.10 11.51 16.54
N LEU A 19 1.22 12.38 17.08
CA LEU A 19 -0.21 12.35 16.79
C LEU A 19 -0.56 12.95 15.43
N GLY A 20 0.24 13.89 14.93
CA GLY A 20 0.05 14.53 13.63
C GLY A 20 0.63 13.72 12.47
N LEU A 21 0.18 12.47 12.32
CA LEU A 21 0.58 11.55 11.25
C LEU A 21 2.11 11.35 11.13
N GLY A 22 2.81 11.33 12.27
CA GLY A 22 4.26 11.20 12.30
C GLY A 22 5.02 12.43 11.80
N ALA A 23 4.35 13.59 11.65
CA ALA A 23 4.86 14.79 11.01
C ALA A 23 5.43 14.55 9.60
N LEU A 24 4.87 13.58 8.88
CA LEU A 24 5.23 13.30 7.49
C LEU A 24 4.81 14.43 6.56
N HIS A 25 3.64 15.01 6.82
CA HIS A 25 3.10 16.11 6.04
C HIS A 25 3.79 17.43 6.36
N THR A 26 4.21 18.16 5.33
CA THR A 26 4.96 19.43 5.46
C THR A 26 4.30 20.45 6.39
N PRO A 27 2.97 20.65 6.39
CA PRO A 27 2.32 21.58 7.33
C PRO A 27 2.54 21.20 8.79
N VAL A 28 2.35 19.92 9.12
CA VAL A 28 2.55 19.42 10.50
C VAL A 28 4.01 19.53 10.90
N LEU A 29 4.93 19.12 10.01
CA LEU A 29 6.37 19.24 10.23
C LEU A 29 6.77 20.70 10.50
N THR A 30 6.21 21.65 9.76
CA THR A 30 6.48 23.07 9.94
C THR A 30 6.05 23.56 11.33
N VAL A 31 4.84 23.18 11.78
CA VAL A 31 4.37 23.52 13.12
C VAL A 31 5.28 22.91 14.20
N VAL A 32 5.64 21.64 14.04
CA VAL A 32 6.57 20.94 14.95
C VAL A 32 7.95 21.64 14.98
N ALA A 33 8.47 22.03 13.81
CA ALA A 33 9.74 22.76 13.71
C ALA A 33 9.71 24.10 14.42
N VAL A 34 8.64 24.86 14.26
CA VAL A 34 8.44 26.16 14.93
C VAL A 34 8.35 25.98 16.44
N LEU A 35 7.55 25.03 16.92
CA LEU A 35 7.43 24.72 18.35
C LEU A 35 8.80 24.31 18.94
N ALA A 36 9.53 23.45 18.22
CA ALA A 36 10.85 23.01 18.63
C ALA A 36 11.86 24.17 18.67
N ALA A 37 11.87 25.04 17.64
CA ALA A 37 12.76 26.19 17.57
C ALA A 37 12.50 27.19 18.68
N LEU A 38 11.25 27.57 18.90
CA LEU A 38 10.82 28.46 19.98
C LEU A 38 11.14 27.83 21.35
N GLY A 39 10.79 26.58 21.54
CA GLY A 39 11.06 25.82 22.75
C GLY A 39 12.56 25.79 23.09
N THR A 40 13.38 25.48 22.11
CA THR A 40 14.85 25.41 22.23
C THR A 40 15.42 26.80 22.52
N GLY A 41 15.02 27.84 21.81
CA GLY A 41 15.42 29.21 22.06
C GLY A 41 15.12 29.67 23.51
N LEU A 42 13.90 29.37 24.01
CA LEU A 42 13.51 29.72 25.39
C LEU A 42 14.29 28.93 26.46
N VAL A 43 14.61 27.67 26.21
CA VAL A 43 15.39 26.83 27.13
C VAL A 43 16.85 27.29 27.22
N TRP A 44 17.38 27.85 26.14
CA TRP A 44 18.76 28.33 26.07
C TRP A 44 18.92 29.82 26.42
N PHE A 45 17.87 30.63 26.36
CA PHE A 45 17.96 32.10 26.47
C PHE A 45 18.66 32.60 27.73
N ASP A 46 18.30 32.05 28.91
CA ASP A 46 18.87 32.44 30.21
C ASP A 46 19.81 31.36 30.75
N ALA A 47 20.44 30.56 29.85
CA ALA A 47 21.16 29.40 30.26
C ALA A 47 22.66 29.66 30.46
N GLU A 48 23.21 29.19 31.57
CA GLU A 48 24.65 29.11 31.75
C GLU A 48 25.31 28.24 30.70
N PRO A 49 26.54 28.53 30.25
CA PRO A 49 27.30 27.70 29.35
C PRO A 49 27.35 26.25 29.81
N LEU A 50 27.14 25.32 28.90
CA LEU A 50 27.27 23.90 29.21
C LEU A 50 28.71 23.44 28.97
N GLU A 51 29.20 22.63 29.89
CA GLU A 51 30.45 21.92 29.67
C GLU A 51 30.30 20.98 28.44
N PRO A 52 31.19 21.06 27.42
CA PRO A 52 31.14 20.24 26.25
C PRO A 52 31.28 18.75 26.62
N ARG A 53 30.37 17.92 26.13
CA ARG A 53 30.49 16.45 26.23
C ARG A 53 30.84 15.86 24.87
N PRO A 54 31.94 15.12 24.73
CA PRO A 54 32.43 14.66 23.44
C PRO A 54 31.33 13.95 22.61
N ALA A 55 30.55 13.06 23.24
CA ALA A 55 29.48 12.34 22.56
C ALA A 55 28.37 13.28 22.01
N ALA A 56 27.92 14.25 22.81
CA ALA A 56 26.92 15.23 22.36
C ALA A 56 27.50 16.14 21.27
N THR A 57 28.76 16.59 21.42
CA THR A 57 29.41 17.42 20.43
C THR A 57 29.56 16.70 19.08
N VAL A 58 29.93 15.41 19.08
CA VAL A 58 30.03 14.63 17.86
C VAL A 58 28.66 14.46 17.19
N LEU A 59 27.57 14.25 17.95
CA LEU A 59 26.23 14.18 17.36
C LEU A 59 25.78 15.51 16.74
N VAL A 60 26.02 16.64 17.41
CA VAL A 60 25.76 17.97 16.86
C VAL A 60 26.56 18.19 15.58
N ALA A 61 27.87 17.89 15.61
CA ALA A 61 28.74 18.05 14.45
C ALA A 61 28.30 17.15 13.28
N ALA A 62 27.98 15.87 13.53
CA ALA A 62 27.52 14.95 12.52
C ALA A 62 26.18 15.40 11.91
N ALA A 63 25.20 15.80 12.73
CA ALA A 63 23.92 16.31 12.24
C ALA A 63 24.10 17.59 11.42
N THR A 64 24.91 18.54 11.91
CA THR A 64 25.21 19.78 11.19
C THR A 64 25.90 19.48 9.84
N PHE A 65 26.89 18.58 9.85
CA PHE A 65 27.57 18.16 8.63
C PHE A 65 26.59 17.55 7.61
N LEU A 66 25.70 16.65 8.05
CA LEU A 66 24.70 16.03 7.16
C LEU A 66 23.72 17.07 6.58
N ILE A 67 23.30 18.05 7.38
CA ILE A 67 22.42 19.13 6.91
C ILE A 67 23.14 19.98 5.86
N LEU A 68 24.40 20.36 6.13
CA LEU A 68 25.21 21.16 5.19
C LEU A 68 25.50 20.37 3.92
N TRP A 69 25.83 19.07 4.03
CA TRP A 69 26.02 18.21 2.89
C TRP A 69 24.76 18.08 2.03
N THR A 70 23.61 17.88 2.67
CA THR A 70 22.31 17.87 1.99
C THR A 70 22.05 19.21 1.29
N GLY A 71 22.45 20.32 1.92
CA GLY A 71 22.41 21.65 1.31
C GLY A 71 23.32 21.78 0.08
N VAL A 72 24.52 21.21 0.13
CA VAL A 72 25.44 21.18 -1.03
C VAL A 72 24.84 20.41 -2.20
N GLN A 73 24.10 19.34 -1.94
CA GLN A 73 23.47 18.54 -3.00
C GLN A 73 22.42 19.31 -3.84
N ILE A 74 21.88 20.44 -3.35
CA ILE A 74 20.94 21.27 -4.09
C ILE A 74 21.54 22.56 -4.66
N VAL A 75 22.85 22.77 -4.48
CA VAL A 75 23.54 23.92 -5.06
C VAL A 75 23.61 23.76 -6.58
N PRO A 76 23.08 24.70 -7.37
CA PRO A 76 23.20 24.66 -8.81
C PRO A 76 24.66 24.86 -9.26
N LEU A 77 25.21 23.88 -9.93
CA LEU A 77 26.56 23.86 -10.46
C LEU A 77 26.51 23.94 -12.00
N PRO A 78 27.50 24.58 -12.65
CA PRO A 78 27.66 24.43 -14.08
C PRO A 78 27.73 22.95 -14.49
N ARG A 79 26.96 22.52 -15.48
CA ARG A 79 26.86 21.12 -15.90
C ARG A 79 28.25 20.50 -16.18
N GLY A 80 29.19 21.26 -16.78
CA GLY A 80 30.56 20.78 -17.00
C GLY A 80 31.31 20.47 -15.70
N LEU A 81 31.11 21.27 -14.65
CA LEU A 81 31.69 21.01 -13.34
C LEU A 81 31.03 19.81 -12.70
N LEU A 82 29.69 19.73 -12.75
CA LEU A 82 28.97 18.57 -12.23
C LEU A 82 29.39 17.27 -12.94
N ALA A 83 29.58 17.30 -14.24
CA ALA A 83 30.05 16.16 -15.02
C ALA A 83 31.46 15.68 -14.60
N SER A 84 32.35 16.60 -14.16
CA SER A 84 33.67 16.23 -13.72
C SER A 84 33.71 15.60 -12.32
N ILE A 85 32.74 15.89 -11.45
CA ILE A 85 32.70 15.39 -10.06
C ILE A 85 31.65 14.30 -9.82
N ALA A 86 30.54 14.33 -10.57
CA ALA A 86 29.39 13.45 -10.43
C ALA A 86 28.76 13.22 -11.84
N SER A 87 29.48 12.49 -12.71
CA SER A 87 29.12 12.29 -14.10
C SER A 87 27.72 11.68 -14.27
N ALA A 88 27.38 10.64 -13.50
CA ALA A 88 26.09 9.99 -13.58
C ALA A 88 24.92 10.93 -13.23
N ASN A 89 25.12 11.83 -12.24
CA ASN A 89 24.11 12.85 -11.93
C ASN A 89 23.98 13.85 -13.11
N ALA A 90 25.12 14.29 -13.67
CA ALA A 90 25.13 15.21 -14.80
C ALA A 90 24.45 14.63 -16.04
N ASP A 91 24.63 13.34 -16.31
CA ASP A 91 23.97 12.63 -17.43
C ASP A 91 22.45 12.61 -17.28
N VAL A 92 21.94 12.38 -16.09
CA VAL A 92 20.48 12.44 -15.85
C VAL A 92 19.91 13.80 -16.20
N TRP A 93 20.62 14.88 -15.81
CA TRP A 93 20.25 16.25 -16.12
C TRP A 93 20.42 16.59 -17.60
N ALA A 94 21.48 16.08 -18.23
CA ALA A 94 21.75 16.35 -19.64
C ALA A 94 20.61 15.86 -20.55
N TYR A 95 20.03 14.72 -20.21
CA TYR A 95 18.99 14.08 -21.01
C TYR A 95 17.57 14.28 -20.47
N CYS A 96 17.37 15.05 -19.40
CA CYS A 96 16.03 15.18 -18.79
C CYS A 96 15.00 15.78 -19.75
N LEU A 97 15.39 16.67 -20.66
CA LEU A 97 14.51 17.30 -21.66
C LEU A 97 14.55 16.63 -23.05
N SER A 98 15.22 15.48 -23.19
CA SER A 98 15.32 14.76 -24.47
C SER A 98 13.98 14.47 -25.16
N PRO A 99 12.85 14.18 -24.44
CA PRO A 99 11.55 14.05 -25.10
C PRO A 99 11.05 15.30 -25.80
N LEU A 100 11.45 16.45 -25.29
CA LEU A 100 11.14 17.76 -25.90
C LEU A 100 12.12 18.17 -27.01
N ARG A 101 13.15 17.35 -27.28
CA ARG A 101 14.27 17.65 -28.19
C ARG A 101 15.03 18.92 -27.78
N GLU A 102 15.16 19.11 -26.48
CA GLU A 102 15.85 20.24 -25.88
C GLU A 102 17.06 19.74 -25.09
N ASP A 103 18.09 20.55 -25.01
CA ASP A 103 19.24 20.30 -24.17
C ASP A 103 18.85 20.45 -22.70
N GLY A 104 19.48 19.67 -21.85
CA GLY A 104 19.33 19.83 -20.40
C GLY A 104 19.87 21.18 -19.92
N PRO A 105 19.52 21.59 -18.68
CA PRO A 105 19.84 22.90 -18.14
C PRO A 105 21.36 23.11 -18.04
N SER A 106 21.82 24.35 -18.18
CA SER A 106 23.24 24.73 -18.04
C SER A 106 23.73 24.63 -16.59
N LEU A 107 22.83 24.81 -15.62
CA LEU A 107 23.07 24.65 -14.19
C LEU A 107 22.26 23.46 -13.69
N ALA A 108 22.91 22.54 -12.98
CA ALA A 108 22.30 21.34 -12.47
C ALA A 108 22.78 21.03 -11.05
N THR A 109 22.01 20.27 -10.31
CA THR A 109 22.32 19.92 -8.92
C THR A 109 22.83 18.48 -8.84
N VAL A 110 23.54 18.15 -7.76
CA VAL A 110 23.85 16.74 -7.43
C VAL A 110 22.56 15.95 -7.19
N SER A 111 21.60 16.54 -6.46
CA SER A 111 20.33 15.89 -6.21
C SER A 111 19.53 15.73 -7.51
N LEU A 112 19.00 14.52 -7.70
CA LEU A 112 18.08 14.16 -8.78
C LEU A 112 16.61 14.41 -8.42
N GLU A 113 16.37 14.91 -7.19
CA GLU A 113 15.07 15.32 -6.67
C GLU A 113 15.25 16.55 -5.77
N PRO A 114 15.58 17.72 -6.32
CA PRO A 114 15.89 18.91 -5.52
C PRO A 114 14.75 19.34 -4.61
N VAL A 115 13.51 19.11 -5.01
CA VAL A 115 12.31 19.42 -4.22
C VAL A 115 12.26 18.58 -2.95
N GLY A 116 12.39 17.27 -3.07
CA GLY A 116 12.46 16.34 -1.94
C GLY A 116 13.64 16.64 -1.03
N THR A 117 14.81 16.97 -1.60
CA THR A 117 16.01 17.29 -0.83
C THR A 117 15.84 18.54 0.06
N ARG A 118 15.11 19.55 -0.38
CA ARG A 118 14.76 20.72 0.45
C ARG A 118 13.94 20.33 1.69
N VAL A 119 12.97 19.42 1.53
CA VAL A 119 12.18 18.90 2.68
C VAL A 119 13.09 18.16 3.66
N GLN A 120 14.08 17.42 3.17
CA GLN A 120 15.03 16.72 4.03
C GLN A 120 15.96 17.68 4.81
N ILE A 121 16.28 18.84 4.26
CA ILE A 121 16.99 19.90 5.01
C ILE A 121 16.12 20.39 6.18
N LEU A 122 14.85 20.67 5.93
CA LEU A 122 13.89 21.07 6.96
C LEU A 122 13.78 20.00 8.07
N ARG A 123 13.68 18.72 7.70
CA ARG A 123 13.68 17.60 8.65
C ARG A 123 14.97 17.58 9.48
N GLY A 124 16.12 17.65 8.83
CA GLY A 124 17.43 17.63 9.48
C GLY A 124 17.60 18.75 10.50
N ILE A 125 17.26 19.99 10.13
CA ILE A 125 17.30 21.14 11.02
C ILE A 125 16.35 20.94 12.21
N THR A 126 15.14 20.45 11.96
CA THR A 126 14.17 20.16 13.03
C THR A 126 14.71 19.15 14.03
N TYR A 127 15.32 18.06 13.57
CA TYR A 127 15.93 17.03 14.43
C TYR A 127 17.08 17.61 15.28
N LEU A 128 17.94 18.41 14.66
CA LEU A 128 19.05 19.07 15.36
C LEU A 128 18.54 20.03 16.43
N VAL A 129 17.55 20.84 16.11
CA VAL A 129 16.96 21.81 17.06
C VAL A 129 16.30 21.08 18.24
N VAL A 130 15.53 20.02 18.00
CA VAL A 130 14.96 19.19 19.07
C VAL A 130 16.05 18.55 19.91
N PHE A 131 17.08 17.98 19.29
CA PHE A 131 18.21 17.36 20.01
C PHE A 131 18.91 18.36 20.94
N VAL A 132 19.22 19.55 20.45
CA VAL A 132 19.91 20.60 21.21
C VAL A 132 19.03 21.11 22.36
N GLY A 133 17.73 21.29 22.14
CA GLY A 133 16.78 21.67 23.19
C GLY A 133 16.63 20.57 24.25
N ALA A 134 16.42 19.32 23.83
CA ALA A 134 16.32 18.18 24.72
C ALA A 134 17.64 17.95 25.51
N LEU A 135 18.79 18.14 24.86
CA LEU A 135 20.10 18.07 25.50
C LEU A 135 20.23 19.06 26.66
N ARG A 136 19.75 20.29 26.45
CA ARG A 136 19.73 21.33 27.49
C ARG A 136 18.79 20.97 28.65
N ILE A 137 17.61 20.43 28.32
CA ILE A 137 16.65 19.98 29.33
C ILE A 137 17.24 18.81 30.13
N ALA A 138 17.79 17.80 29.44
CA ALA A 138 18.37 16.60 30.07
C ALA A 138 19.47 16.89 31.07
N ARG A 139 20.18 18.04 30.97
CA ARG A 139 21.22 18.45 31.88
C ARG A 139 20.71 19.14 33.15
N ARG A 140 19.42 19.40 33.27
CA ARG A 140 18.79 19.92 34.48
C ARG A 140 18.43 18.77 35.43
N GLN A 141 18.29 19.08 36.71
CA GLN A 141 18.10 18.11 37.78
C GLN A 141 16.91 17.15 37.51
N ASP A 142 15.79 17.65 37.07
CA ASP A 142 14.54 16.92 36.74
C ASP A 142 14.33 16.71 35.25
N GLY A 143 15.31 17.12 34.42
CA GLY A 143 15.13 17.22 32.97
C GLY A 143 14.98 15.87 32.27
N VAL A 144 15.72 14.86 32.68
CA VAL A 144 15.60 13.50 32.12
C VAL A 144 14.22 12.92 32.43
N ALA A 145 13.77 13.07 33.71
CA ALA A 145 12.43 12.61 34.09
C ALA A 145 11.30 13.32 33.34
N PHE A 146 11.47 14.62 33.07
CA PHE A 146 10.52 15.39 32.27
C PHE A 146 10.45 14.86 30.83
N LEU A 147 11.59 14.64 30.18
CA LEU A 147 11.65 14.13 28.81
C LEU A 147 11.11 12.68 28.70
N GLU A 148 11.43 11.83 29.69
CA GLU A 148 10.86 10.48 29.78
C GLU A 148 9.33 10.52 29.89
N ARG A 149 8.77 11.39 30.74
CA ARG A 149 7.32 11.58 30.85
C ARG A 149 6.70 12.07 29.56
N ALA A 150 7.32 13.04 28.88
CA ALA A 150 6.82 13.56 27.60
C ALA A 150 6.75 12.46 26.52
N LEU A 151 7.79 11.64 26.41
CA LEU A 151 7.79 10.49 25.49
C LEU A 151 6.77 9.41 25.89
N LEU A 152 6.64 9.10 27.18
CA LEU A 152 5.67 8.12 27.66
C LEU A 152 4.22 8.59 27.43
N VAL A 153 3.91 9.84 27.72
CA VAL A 153 2.58 10.42 27.42
C VAL A 153 2.28 10.34 25.93
N SER A 154 3.25 10.68 25.09
CA SER A 154 3.12 10.59 23.64
C SER A 154 2.92 9.15 23.16
N ALA A 155 3.69 8.19 23.69
CA ALA A 155 3.55 6.77 23.32
C ALA A 155 2.20 6.19 23.77
N VAL A 156 1.73 6.54 24.97
CA VAL A 156 0.40 6.13 25.47
C VAL A 156 -0.71 6.76 24.65
N ALA A 157 -0.58 8.04 24.29
CA ALA A 157 -1.59 8.73 23.48
C ALA A 157 -1.72 8.12 22.08
N ILE A 158 -0.59 7.81 21.42
CA ILE A 158 -0.63 7.19 20.09
C ILE A 158 -1.15 5.74 20.14
N ALA A 159 -0.76 4.96 21.15
CA ALA A 159 -1.28 3.62 21.38
C ALA A 159 -2.78 3.65 21.68
N GLY A 160 -3.22 4.59 22.53
CA GLY A 160 -4.63 4.81 22.82
C GLY A 160 -5.44 5.15 21.56
N ALA A 161 -4.94 6.04 20.72
CA ALA A 161 -5.57 6.36 19.44
C ALA A 161 -5.65 5.12 18.53
N ALA A 162 -4.55 4.37 18.39
CA ALA A 162 -4.51 3.17 17.56
C ALA A 162 -5.51 2.10 18.00
N LEU A 163 -5.69 1.90 19.30
CA LEU A 163 -6.63 0.90 19.84
C LEU A 163 -8.08 1.41 19.84
N MET A 164 -8.31 2.71 20.03
CA MET A 164 -9.66 3.28 20.10
C MET A 164 -10.32 3.43 18.75
N HIS A 165 -9.59 3.73 17.67
CA HIS A 165 -10.18 3.87 16.33
C HIS A 165 -10.96 2.62 15.90
N PRO A 166 -10.42 1.39 15.98
CA PRO A 166 -11.18 0.18 15.68
C PRO A 166 -12.40 -0.02 16.58
N VAL A 167 -12.25 0.24 17.88
CA VAL A 167 -13.35 0.08 18.87
C VAL A 167 -14.52 1.02 18.56
N LEU A 168 -14.21 2.22 18.09
CA LEU A 168 -15.21 3.23 17.71
C LEU A 168 -15.75 3.05 16.29
N GLY A 169 -15.28 2.05 15.55
CA GLY A 169 -15.63 1.86 14.15
C GLY A 169 -15.22 3.04 13.25
N ALA A 170 -14.16 3.77 13.65
CA ALA A 170 -13.68 4.92 12.91
C ALA A 170 -13.20 4.51 11.51
N ARG A 171 -13.51 5.32 10.50
CA ARG A 171 -13.00 5.17 9.13
C ARG A 171 -11.90 6.20 8.80
N LYS A 172 -11.73 7.20 9.64
CA LYS A 172 -10.75 8.29 9.48
C LYS A 172 -9.95 8.43 10.77
N VAL A 173 -8.66 8.69 10.64
CA VAL A 173 -7.81 8.99 11.79
C VAL A 173 -8.29 10.27 12.43
N PHE A 174 -8.65 10.20 13.71
CA PHE A 174 -9.28 11.29 14.50
C PHE A 174 -10.56 11.87 13.87
N GLY A 175 -11.22 11.16 12.95
CA GLY A 175 -12.38 11.66 12.21
C GLY A 175 -12.04 12.69 11.12
N LEU A 176 -10.76 13.02 10.92
CA LEU A 176 -10.28 14.09 10.03
C LEU A 176 -9.54 13.54 8.80
N TYR A 177 -8.58 12.66 9.01
CA TYR A 177 -7.71 12.18 7.95
C TYR A 177 -8.19 10.83 7.41
N GLU A 178 -8.46 10.77 6.11
CA GLU A 178 -8.84 9.55 5.41
C GLU A 178 -7.59 8.89 4.82
N PRO A 179 -7.23 7.68 5.29
CA PRO A 179 -6.14 6.92 4.69
C PRO A 179 -6.46 6.59 3.23
N GLY A 180 -5.44 6.55 2.37
CA GLY A 180 -5.61 6.13 0.98
C GLY A 180 -6.23 4.73 0.87
N GLU A 181 -6.84 4.41 -0.27
CA GLU A 181 -7.59 3.17 -0.51
C GLU A 181 -6.83 1.90 -0.09
N THR A 182 -5.51 1.88 -0.22
CA THR A 182 -4.65 0.77 0.19
C THR A 182 -4.73 0.46 1.69
N TYR A 183 -5.04 1.45 2.52
CA TYR A 183 -5.08 1.34 3.99
C TYR A 183 -6.50 1.43 4.56
N ALA A 184 -7.48 1.80 3.76
CA ALA A 184 -8.84 2.13 4.22
C ALA A 184 -9.60 0.95 4.86
N TYR A 185 -9.20 -0.28 4.54
CA TYR A 185 -9.91 -1.50 4.97
C TYR A 185 -9.20 -2.29 6.07
N ASP A 186 -7.98 -1.93 6.45
CA ASP A 186 -7.25 -2.61 7.52
C ASP A 186 -7.22 -1.75 8.79
N VAL A 187 -7.90 -2.23 9.84
CA VAL A 187 -7.99 -1.56 11.14
C VAL A 187 -6.63 -1.28 11.79
N HIS A 188 -5.59 -2.06 11.45
CA HIS A 188 -4.23 -1.86 11.96
C HIS A 188 -3.57 -0.59 11.38
N HIS A 189 -4.06 -0.07 10.27
CA HIS A 189 -3.60 1.16 9.64
C HIS A 189 -4.38 2.42 10.06
N LEU A 190 -5.42 2.28 10.88
CA LEU A 190 -6.16 3.41 11.43
C LEU A 190 -5.49 3.95 12.71
N ALA A 191 -4.25 4.40 12.57
CA ALA A 191 -3.47 4.97 13.66
C ALA A 191 -2.80 6.27 13.19
N PRO A 192 -2.39 7.16 14.10
CA PRO A 192 -1.64 8.36 13.73
C PRO A 192 -0.34 8.08 12.96
N LEU A 193 0.24 6.89 13.14
CA LEU A 193 1.27 6.34 12.27
C LEU A 193 0.61 5.21 11.46
N LEU A 194 0.27 5.50 10.20
CA LEU A 194 -0.48 4.60 9.33
C LEU A 194 0.26 3.28 9.05
N ASN A 195 1.58 3.33 8.95
CA ASN A 195 2.40 2.14 8.80
C ASN A 195 2.59 1.44 10.15
N THR A 196 2.17 0.20 10.23
CA THR A 196 2.22 -0.63 11.44
C THR A 196 3.64 -0.81 11.98
N ASN A 197 4.65 -0.84 11.11
CA ASN A 197 6.06 -0.92 11.54
C ASN A 197 6.50 0.38 12.22
N HIS A 198 6.12 1.52 11.68
CA HIS A 198 6.43 2.83 12.27
C HIS A 198 5.70 3.03 13.61
N LEU A 199 4.46 2.57 13.72
CA LEU A 199 3.71 2.57 14.97
C LEU A 199 4.42 1.71 16.02
N ALA A 200 4.81 0.48 15.67
CA ALA A 200 5.57 -0.41 16.55
C ALA A 200 6.90 0.21 16.98
N ALA A 201 7.64 0.83 16.06
CA ALA A 201 8.91 1.48 16.38
C ALA A 201 8.74 2.62 17.38
N TYR A 202 7.71 3.46 17.22
CA TYR A 202 7.42 4.55 18.14
C TYR A 202 6.97 4.04 19.51
N VAL A 203 6.04 3.11 19.55
CA VAL A 203 5.49 2.52 20.78
C VAL A 203 6.59 1.80 21.57
N ASN A 204 7.53 1.13 20.89
CA ASN A 204 8.67 0.46 21.52
C ASN A 204 9.57 1.42 22.32
N ILE A 205 9.70 2.68 21.90
CA ILE A 205 10.41 3.69 22.70
C ILE A 205 9.73 3.80 24.07
N GLY A 206 8.40 3.91 24.09
CA GLY A 206 7.62 3.96 25.33
C GLY A 206 7.74 2.68 26.19
N VAL A 207 7.66 1.50 25.56
CA VAL A 207 7.86 0.20 26.25
C VAL A 207 9.18 0.19 27.00
N LEU A 208 10.28 0.55 26.33
CA LEU A 208 11.62 0.44 26.88
C LEU A 208 11.88 1.49 27.97
N LEU A 209 11.33 2.68 27.86
CA LEU A 209 11.36 3.71 28.91
C LEU A 209 10.57 3.27 30.15
N ALA A 210 9.35 2.79 29.95
CA ALA A 210 8.52 2.30 31.05
C ALA A 210 9.12 1.05 31.73
N PHE A 211 9.65 0.12 30.95
CA PHE A 211 10.30 -1.08 31.46
C PHE A 211 11.54 -0.75 32.30
N ALA A 212 12.38 0.19 31.85
CA ALA A 212 13.49 0.69 32.63
C ALA A 212 13.00 1.32 33.97
N SER A 213 11.87 2.04 33.96
CA SER A 213 11.27 2.64 35.18
C SER A 213 10.77 1.58 36.17
N VAL A 214 10.25 0.43 35.70
CA VAL A 214 9.87 -0.72 36.55
C VAL A 214 11.07 -1.27 37.31
N ILE A 215 12.21 -1.42 36.61
CA ILE A 215 13.40 -2.06 37.18
C ILE A 215 14.21 -1.11 38.07
N GLU A 216 14.45 0.12 37.61
CA GLU A 216 15.41 1.04 38.23
C GLU A 216 14.84 1.91 39.34
N ARG A 217 13.56 1.83 39.66
CA ARG A 217 12.87 2.71 40.63
C ARG A 217 13.10 4.18 40.32
N ARG A 218 12.88 4.58 39.08
CA ARG A 218 13.06 5.97 38.67
C ARG A 218 11.95 6.85 39.21
N GLU A 219 12.29 8.10 39.52
CA GLU A 219 11.31 9.10 40.01
C GLU A 219 10.32 9.54 38.89
N ALA A 220 10.58 9.13 37.65
CA ALA A 220 9.73 9.53 36.52
C ALA A 220 8.30 8.97 36.62
N LEU A 221 8.15 7.70 37.12
CA LEU A 221 6.87 7.02 37.16
C LEU A 221 6.75 6.06 38.35
N PRO A 222 5.59 5.98 39.04
CA PRO A 222 5.32 4.92 40.02
C PRO A 222 5.35 3.55 39.34
N ARG A 223 5.94 2.54 40.00
CA ARG A 223 6.09 1.19 39.43
C ARG A 223 4.80 0.54 38.93
N PRO A 224 3.69 0.57 39.69
CA PRO A 224 2.44 -0.03 39.19
C PRO A 224 1.99 0.60 37.88
N LEU A 225 2.08 1.93 37.77
CA LEU A 225 1.73 2.64 36.56
C LEU A 225 2.70 2.31 35.41
N ALA A 226 4.02 2.23 35.68
CA ALA A 226 5.00 1.82 34.69
C ALA A 226 4.73 0.41 34.17
N LEU A 227 4.31 -0.53 35.02
CA LEU A 227 3.93 -1.89 34.61
C LEU A 227 2.69 -1.88 33.72
N VAL A 228 1.66 -1.12 34.08
CA VAL A 228 0.45 -0.99 33.24
C VAL A 228 0.83 -0.42 31.85
N ILE A 229 1.70 0.59 31.81
CA ILE A 229 2.16 1.18 30.53
C ILE A 229 2.96 0.15 29.72
N VAL A 230 3.86 -0.64 30.33
CA VAL A 230 4.60 -1.71 29.63
C VAL A 230 3.64 -2.72 29.00
N LEU A 231 2.61 -3.16 29.75
CA LEU A 231 1.63 -4.12 29.25
C LEU A 231 0.80 -3.53 28.10
N LEU A 232 0.30 -2.31 28.26
CA LEU A 232 -0.50 -1.62 27.25
C LEU A 232 0.31 -1.42 25.95
N LEU A 233 1.50 -0.84 26.06
CA LEU A 233 2.32 -0.53 24.89
C LEU A 233 2.90 -1.80 24.26
N GLY A 234 3.29 -2.80 25.06
CA GLY A 234 3.75 -4.10 24.59
C GLY A 234 2.66 -4.84 23.81
N ALA A 235 1.44 -4.86 24.36
CA ALA A 235 0.27 -5.40 23.67
C ALA A 235 -0.01 -4.66 22.35
N THR A 236 0.09 -3.33 22.36
CA THR A 236 -0.06 -2.53 21.13
C THR A 236 1.00 -2.89 20.11
N THR A 237 2.28 -3.04 20.49
CA THR A 237 3.34 -3.47 19.56
C THR A 237 3.01 -4.82 18.91
N VAL A 238 2.55 -5.80 19.68
CA VAL A 238 2.15 -7.11 19.13
C VAL A 238 0.94 -6.99 18.23
N TRP A 239 -0.06 -6.19 18.63
CA TRP A 239 -1.26 -5.94 17.84
C TRP A 239 -0.96 -5.33 16.46
N THR A 240 0.13 -4.56 16.32
CA THR A 240 0.54 -4.03 15.00
C THR A 240 0.93 -5.12 13.99
N LEU A 241 1.16 -6.36 14.42
CA LEU A 241 1.66 -7.48 13.61
C LEU A 241 3.02 -7.19 12.93
N SER A 242 3.77 -6.20 13.42
CA SER A 242 5.11 -5.88 12.94
C SER A 242 6.14 -6.87 13.48
N ARG A 243 6.68 -7.72 12.58
CA ARG A 243 7.74 -8.68 12.92
C ARG A 243 9.01 -7.98 13.42
N GLY A 244 9.47 -6.98 12.67
CA GLY A 244 10.65 -6.17 13.02
C GLY A 244 10.43 -5.40 14.32
N GLY A 245 9.24 -4.81 14.51
CA GLY A 245 8.86 -4.12 15.72
C GLY A 245 8.87 -5.03 16.95
N THR A 246 8.25 -6.19 16.85
CA THR A 246 8.20 -7.18 17.95
C THR A 246 9.60 -7.70 18.30
N ALA A 247 10.40 -8.08 17.30
CA ALA A 247 11.77 -8.55 17.53
C ALA A 247 12.64 -7.46 18.18
N SER A 248 12.58 -6.22 17.70
CA SER A 248 13.34 -5.10 18.28
C SER A 248 12.91 -4.75 19.70
N MET A 249 11.62 -4.89 20.03
CA MET A 249 11.12 -4.74 21.40
C MET A 249 11.78 -5.76 22.35
N PHE A 250 11.83 -7.04 21.96
CA PHE A 250 12.49 -8.07 22.77
C PHE A 250 13.97 -7.83 22.97
N VAL A 251 14.70 -7.48 21.88
CA VAL A 251 16.12 -7.13 22.00
C VAL A 251 16.30 -5.91 22.91
N GLY A 252 15.48 -4.88 22.75
CA GLY A 252 15.52 -3.70 23.60
C GLY A 252 15.28 -4.01 25.09
N THR A 253 14.29 -4.85 25.40
CA THR A 253 14.01 -5.26 26.80
C THR A 253 15.17 -6.07 27.41
N LEU A 254 15.80 -6.94 26.61
CA LEU A 254 17.01 -7.65 27.00
C LEU A 254 18.15 -6.69 27.28
N VAL A 255 18.36 -5.69 26.43
CA VAL A 255 19.37 -4.64 26.62
C VAL A 255 19.13 -3.86 27.91
N VAL A 256 17.87 -3.44 28.20
CA VAL A 256 17.54 -2.79 29.49
C VAL A 256 17.90 -3.68 30.66
N ALA A 257 17.53 -4.95 30.59
CA ALA A 257 17.83 -5.92 31.66
C ALA A 257 19.33 -6.08 31.86
N MET A 258 20.12 -6.27 30.78
CA MET A 258 21.57 -6.41 30.84
C MET A 258 22.26 -5.18 31.46
N LEU A 259 21.87 -3.97 31.05
CA LEU A 259 22.44 -2.72 31.57
C LEU A 259 22.11 -2.53 33.05
N THR A 260 20.91 -2.89 33.46
CA THR A 260 20.47 -2.67 34.83
C THR A 260 21.06 -3.68 35.80
N PHE A 261 21.23 -4.94 35.39
CA PHE A 261 21.71 -6.03 36.25
C PHE A 261 23.21 -6.30 36.10
N GLY A 262 23.76 -6.13 34.93
CA GLY A 262 25.19 -6.32 34.66
C GLY A 262 26.10 -5.34 35.41
N VAL A 263 25.59 -4.13 35.68
CA VAL A 263 26.31 -3.07 36.44
C VAL A 263 26.21 -3.29 37.96
N ARG A 264 25.20 -4.02 38.46
CA ARG A 264 24.99 -4.29 39.87
C ARG A 264 25.57 -5.67 40.26
N LYS A 265 26.77 -5.74 40.75
CA LYS A 265 27.42 -6.94 41.35
C LYS A 265 26.61 -7.44 42.57
N ALA A 266 25.48 -8.10 42.42
CA ALA A 266 24.81 -8.73 43.56
C ALA A 266 23.86 -9.88 43.18
N ARG A 267 24.18 -11.06 43.65
CA ARG A 267 23.43 -12.25 43.99
C ARG A 267 22.27 -12.77 43.11
N ARG A 268 22.28 -14.07 42.85
CA ARG A 268 21.38 -14.93 42.06
C ARG A 268 19.85 -14.64 42.20
N ALA A 269 19.39 -14.14 43.37
CA ALA A 269 17.96 -13.84 43.60
C ALA A 269 17.47 -12.59 42.84
N ARG A 270 18.35 -11.71 42.40
CA ARG A 270 17.99 -10.48 41.67
C ARG A 270 17.93 -10.67 40.14
N ILE A 271 18.38 -11.80 39.63
CA ILE A 271 18.28 -12.16 38.21
C ILE A 271 16.92 -12.83 37.94
N ALA A 272 16.37 -13.55 38.87
CA ALA A 272 15.11 -14.30 38.72
C ALA A 272 13.88 -13.39 38.54
N ALA A 273 13.79 -12.28 39.29
CA ALA A 273 12.64 -11.38 39.20
C ALA A 273 12.52 -10.67 37.84
N PRO A 274 13.60 -10.13 37.23
CA PRO A 274 13.51 -9.51 35.92
C PRO A 274 13.38 -10.53 34.80
N LEU A 275 13.99 -11.71 34.91
CA LEU A 275 13.74 -12.82 34.01
C LEU A 275 12.27 -13.24 34.06
N ALA A 276 11.64 -13.25 35.22
CA ALA A 276 10.23 -13.50 35.36
C ALA A 276 9.36 -12.41 34.73
N VAL A 277 9.72 -11.12 34.89
CA VAL A 277 9.01 -10.00 34.22
C VAL A 277 9.18 -10.06 32.70
N VAL A 278 10.39 -10.35 32.23
CA VAL A 278 10.64 -10.55 30.79
C VAL A 278 9.89 -11.79 30.30
N ALA A 279 9.89 -12.90 31.05
CA ALA A 279 9.17 -14.12 30.72
C ALA A 279 7.64 -13.91 30.71
N VAL A 280 7.10 -13.11 31.65
CA VAL A 280 5.68 -12.74 31.70
C VAL A 280 5.34 -11.80 30.55
N ALA A 281 6.17 -10.80 30.25
CA ALA A 281 5.97 -9.92 29.10
C ALA A 281 6.03 -10.71 27.79
N VAL A 282 7.03 -11.58 27.62
CA VAL A 282 7.17 -12.49 26.47
C VAL A 282 6.00 -13.46 26.40
N GLY A 283 5.59 -14.03 27.52
CA GLY A 283 4.47 -14.97 27.61
C GLY A 283 3.13 -14.31 27.29
N SER A 284 2.89 -13.09 27.82
CA SER A 284 1.69 -12.29 27.47
C SER A 284 1.67 -11.90 26.01
N CYS A 285 2.81 -11.47 25.46
CA CYS A 285 2.95 -11.19 24.04
C CYS A 285 2.75 -12.46 23.18
N ALA A 286 3.26 -13.60 23.62
CA ALA A 286 3.06 -14.88 22.93
C ALA A 286 1.59 -15.33 22.98
N VAL A 287 0.89 -15.15 24.11
CA VAL A 287 -0.54 -15.47 24.25
C VAL A 287 -1.39 -14.56 23.36
N LEU A 288 -1.13 -13.25 23.34
CA LEU A 288 -1.82 -12.31 22.45
C LEU A 288 -1.52 -12.61 20.97
N PHE A 289 -0.29 -13.01 20.67
CA PHE A 289 0.12 -13.48 19.35
C PHE A 289 -0.62 -14.76 18.93
N LEU A 290 -0.74 -15.72 19.84
CA LEU A 290 -1.46 -16.97 19.59
C LEU A 290 -2.97 -16.76 19.48
N ALA A 291 -3.54 -15.78 20.19
CA ALA A 291 -4.96 -15.43 20.08
C ALA A 291 -5.32 -14.75 18.75
N ALA A 292 -4.33 -14.10 18.09
CA ALA A 292 -4.47 -13.53 16.74
C ALA A 292 -3.92 -14.46 15.66
N PHE A 293 -3.90 -15.77 15.90
CA PHE A 293 -3.04 -16.74 15.22
C PHE A 293 -3.28 -16.90 13.72
N ASP A 294 -4.53 -16.85 13.24
CA ASP A 294 -4.83 -17.12 11.82
C ASP A 294 -4.35 -16.00 10.88
N ASP A 295 -4.57 -14.75 11.25
CA ASP A 295 -4.16 -13.60 10.44
C ASP A 295 -2.64 -13.33 10.57
N SER A 296 -2.09 -13.61 11.76
CA SER A 296 -0.64 -13.51 12.00
C SER A 296 0.14 -14.60 11.25
N ARG A 297 -0.38 -15.82 11.18
CA ARG A 297 0.30 -16.94 10.50
C ARG A 297 0.48 -16.69 9.02
N THR A 298 -0.52 -16.17 8.34
CA THR A 298 -0.45 -15.80 6.92
C THR A 298 0.52 -14.64 6.69
N LYS A 299 0.50 -13.63 7.54
CA LYS A 299 1.44 -12.49 7.45
C LYS A 299 2.88 -12.88 7.83
N PHE A 300 3.08 -13.79 8.80
CA PHE A 300 4.40 -14.29 9.17
C PHE A 300 4.96 -15.35 8.21
N ALA A 301 4.10 -16.17 7.60
CA ALA A 301 4.50 -17.19 6.63
C ALA A 301 4.83 -16.60 5.25
N ASN A 302 4.29 -15.44 4.90
CA ASN A 302 4.64 -14.74 3.67
C ASN A 302 6.11 -14.31 3.73
N ASN A 303 6.96 -15.10 3.07
CA ASN A 303 8.39 -14.83 2.90
C ASN A 303 8.56 -13.49 2.17
N ASN A 304 8.89 -12.44 2.93
CA ASN A 304 9.12 -11.12 2.37
C ASN A 304 10.56 -11.01 1.83
N LEU A 305 10.95 -11.97 0.97
CA LEU A 305 12.23 -11.97 0.24
C LEU A 305 12.36 -10.69 -0.60
N SER A 306 11.24 -10.12 -1.02
CA SER A 306 11.19 -8.85 -1.76
C SER A 306 11.89 -7.69 -1.05
N LYS A 307 11.99 -7.67 0.29
CA LYS A 307 12.76 -6.65 1.01
C LYS A 307 14.27 -6.78 0.80
N PHE A 308 14.78 -8.00 0.74
CA PHE A 308 16.21 -8.23 0.46
C PHE A 308 16.55 -7.88 -0.98
N ASP A 309 15.68 -8.20 -1.92
CA ASP A 309 15.81 -7.81 -3.33
C ASP A 309 15.77 -6.28 -3.48
N LEU A 310 14.89 -5.61 -2.74
CA LEU A 310 14.82 -4.16 -2.71
C LEU A 310 16.14 -3.52 -2.24
N VAL A 311 16.71 -4.05 -1.15
CA VAL A 311 18.02 -3.61 -0.64
C VAL A 311 19.14 -3.91 -1.65
N ALA A 312 19.16 -5.10 -2.24
CA ALA A 312 20.15 -5.48 -3.24
C ALA A 312 20.10 -4.56 -4.46
N ASN A 313 18.90 -4.27 -4.95
CA ASN A 313 18.69 -3.33 -6.07
C ASN A 313 19.07 -1.89 -5.67
N ALA A 314 18.80 -1.47 -4.42
CA ALA A 314 19.26 -0.16 -3.93
C ALA A 314 20.79 -0.03 -3.96
N PHE A 315 21.53 -1.08 -3.66
CA PHE A 315 22.99 -1.07 -3.79
C PHE A 315 23.48 -0.95 -5.25
N ALA A 316 22.65 -1.26 -6.25
CA ALA A 316 22.99 -0.98 -7.64
C ALA A 316 23.06 0.53 -7.91
N LEU A 317 22.21 1.36 -7.25
CA LEU A 317 22.34 2.82 -7.31
C LEU A 317 23.69 3.30 -6.74
N VAL A 318 24.19 2.68 -5.69
CA VAL A 318 25.50 3.06 -5.11
C VAL A 318 26.64 2.84 -6.12
N ARG A 319 26.53 1.84 -6.99
CA ARG A 319 27.51 1.59 -8.05
C ARG A 319 27.53 2.72 -9.08
N ASP A 320 26.36 3.27 -9.43
CA ASP A 320 26.24 4.36 -10.39
C ASP A 320 26.53 5.73 -9.74
N PHE A 321 26.18 5.90 -8.46
CA PHE A 321 26.29 7.17 -7.71
C PHE A 321 27.13 7.03 -6.41
N PRO A 322 28.40 6.56 -6.46
CA PRO A 322 29.11 6.11 -5.26
C PRO A 322 29.51 7.22 -4.30
N VAL A 323 29.85 8.39 -4.79
CA VAL A 323 30.49 9.46 -3.98
C VAL A 323 29.45 10.43 -3.40
N PHE A 324 28.58 10.95 -4.26
CA PHE A 324 27.61 12.00 -3.88
C PHE A 324 26.21 11.46 -3.64
N GLY A 325 25.94 10.21 -4.07
CA GLY A 325 24.60 9.65 -4.05
C GLY A 325 23.68 10.28 -5.08
N VAL A 326 22.42 9.89 -5.04
CA VAL A 326 21.36 10.44 -5.89
C VAL A 326 20.77 11.76 -5.37
N GLY A 327 21.18 12.16 -4.16
CA GLY A 327 20.58 13.27 -3.40
C GLY A 327 19.65 12.78 -2.29
N ARG A 328 19.70 13.45 -1.13
CA ARG A 328 18.86 13.10 0.01
C ARG A 328 17.38 13.33 -0.33
N GLY A 329 16.56 12.28 -0.21
CA GLY A 329 15.14 12.30 -0.60
C GLY A 329 14.88 12.05 -2.08
N ALA A 330 15.89 11.62 -2.86
CA ALA A 330 15.76 11.31 -4.28
C ALA A 330 15.62 9.81 -4.59
N PHE A 331 15.57 8.96 -3.57
CA PHE A 331 15.50 7.51 -3.76
C PHE A 331 14.29 7.11 -4.62
N GLU A 332 13.09 7.59 -4.30
CA GLU A 332 11.86 7.27 -5.01
C GLU A 332 11.95 7.54 -6.52
N ALA A 333 12.48 8.70 -6.89
CA ALA A 333 12.63 9.10 -8.29
C ALA A 333 13.74 8.35 -9.02
N ALA A 334 14.83 7.99 -8.34
CA ALA A 334 16.00 7.36 -8.95
C ALA A 334 15.92 5.82 -8.99
N PHE A 335 15.28 5.19 -8.01
CA PHE A 335 15.24 3.74 -7.81
C PHE A 335 14.64 2.96 -8.99
N PRO A 336 13.61 3.44 -9.72
CA PRO A 336 13.05 2.73 -10.87
C PRO A 336 14.08 2.34 -11.92
N LYS A 337 15.22 3.06 -12.03
CA LYS A 337 16.34 2.77 -12.95
C LYS A 337 16.98 1.40 -12.71
N VAL A 338 17.06 0.96 -11.47
CA VAL A 338 17.77 -0.26 -11.06
C VAL A 338 16.83 -1.38 -10.60
N ARG A 339 15.54 -1.11 -10.58
CA ARG A 339 14.55 -2.08 -10.15
C ARG A 339 14.49 -3.26 -11.10
N THR A 340 14.50 -4.49 -10.55
CA THR A 340 14.42 -5.75 -11.32
C THR A 340 13.10 -6.49 -11.12
N GLY A 341 12.36 -6.18 -10.06
CA GLY A 341 11.10 -6.87 -9.73
C GLY A 341 9.93 -6.51 -10.67
N THR A 342 9.04 -7.46 -10.89
CA THR A 342 7.80 -7.29 -11.66
C THR A 342 6.69 -6.60 -10.85
N GLY A 343 5.67 -6.07 -11.51
CA GLY A 343 4.55 -5.36 -10.91
C GLY A 343 4.78 -3.85 -10.79
N TYR A 344 3.70 -3.10 -10.65
CA TYR A 344 3.75 -1.64 -10.50
C TYR A 344 3.72 -1.27 -9.01
N TRP A 345 4.90 -1.24 -8.40
CA TRP A 345 5.07 -0.80 -7.01
C TRP A 345 5.96 0.43 -6.97
N VAL A 346 5.54 1.44 -6.21
CA VAL A 346 6.38 2.60 -5.91
C VAL A 346 7.09 2.34 -4.58
N PHE A 347 8.40 2.40 -4.60
CA PHE A 347 9.24 2.25 -3.42
C PHE A 347 9.79 3.62 -3.04
N THR A 348 9.26 4.20 -1.99
CA THR A 348 9.71 5.50 -1.46
C THR A 348 11.05 5.40 -0.74
N HIS A 349 11.38 4.21 -0.21
CA HIS A 349 12.57 3.95 0.59
C HIS A 349 13.05 2.50 0.39
N PRO A 350 14.36 2.20 0.56
CA PRO A 350 14.90 0.85 0.43
C PRO A 350 14.63 -0.08 1.63
N GLU A 351 13.82 0.36 2.60
CA GLU A 351 13.51 -0.37 3.83
C GLU A 351 14.75 -0.83 4.63
N ASN A 352 15.84 -0.09 4.52
CA ASN A 352 17.09 -0.32 5.23
C ASN A 352 17.85 0.99 5.38
N LEU A 353 18.20 1.36 6.61
CA LEU A 353 18.87 2.61 6.93
C LEU A 353 20.20 2.78 6.19
N ILE A 354 21.01 1.71 6.12
CA ILE A 354 22.35 1.76 5.51
C ILE A 354 22.17 1.97 4.00
N ALA A 355 21.32 1.18 3.36
CA ALA A 355 21.00 1.34 1.94
C ALA A 355 20.46 2.75 1.63
N GLN A 356 19.56 3.29 2.46
CA GLN A 356 19.04 4.65 2.34
C GLN A 356 20.16 5.70 2.34
N TRP A 357 21.04 5.64 3.32
CA TRP A 357 22.08 6.66 3.48
C TRP A 357 23.17 6.57 2.42
N VAL A 358 23.58 5.35 2.06
CA VAL A 358 24.63 5.20 1.02
C VAL A 358 24.11 5.56 -0.38
N THR A 359 22.83 5.31 -0.68
CA THR A 359 22.26 5.69 -1.97
C THR A 359 22.04 7.20 -2.08
N GLU A 360 21.63 7.86 -1.01
CA GLU A 360 21.24 9.26 -1.07
C GLU A 360 22.35 10.25 -0.74
N TRP A 361 23.22 9.95 0.24
CA TRP A 361 24.35 10.82 0.58
C TRP A 361 25.67 10.40 -0.06
N GLY A 362 25.70 9.21 -0.66
CA GLY A 362 26.92 8.58 -1.13
C GLY A 362 27.68 7.82 -0.03
N LEU A 363 28.48 6.86 -0.44
CA LEU A 363 29.17 5.94 0.45
C LEU A 363 30.09 6.65 1.48
N PRO A 364 30.93 7.63 1.11
CA PRO A 364 31.86 8.26 2.06
C PRO A 364 31.14 8.98 3.20
N VAL A 365 30.10 9.75 2.86
CA VAL A 365 29.35 10.55 3.84
C VAL A 365 28.51 9.65 4.75
N ALA A 366 27.86 8.64 4.20
CA ALA A 366 27.07 7.68 4.97
C ALA A 366 27.97 6.91 5.97
N VAL A 367 29.14 6.46 5.56
CA VAL A 367 30.09 5.75 6.43
C VAL A 367 30.57 6.66 7.56
N VAL A 368 30.99 7.90 7.26
CA VAL A 368 31.43 8.86 8.28
C VAL A 368 30.30 9.14 9.28
N ALA A 369 29.08 9.33 8.81
CA ALA A 369 27.92 9.59 9.66
C ALA A 369 27.60 8.38 10.58
N LEU A 370 27.58 7.17 10.03
CA LEU A 370 27.33 5.95 10.80
C LEU A 370 28.41 5.72 11.87
N LEU A 371 29.69 5.93 11.51
CA LEU A 371 30.82 5.82 12.46
C LEU A 371 30.73 6.88 13.56
N ALA A 372 30.39 8.12 13.22
CA ALA A 372 30.24 9.21 14.19
C ALA A 372 29.10 8.94 15.19
N ILE A 373 27.93 8.53 14.69
CA ILE A 373 26.79 8.19 15.53
C ILE A 373 27.09 6.96 16.39
N GLY A 374 27.65 5.91 15.79
CA GLY A 374 28.04 4.68 16.50
C GLY A 374 29.06 4.97 17.59
N TRP A 375 30.04 5.84 17.32
CA TRP A 375 31.03 6.26 18.31
C TRP A 375 30.40 7.06 19.46
N ALA A 376 29.51 8.00 19.16
CA ALA A 376 28.83 8.82 20.15
C ALA A 376 27.92 8.00 21.08
N LEU A 377 27.25 6.99 20.51
CA LEU A 377 26.26 6.14 21.22
C LEU A 377 26.85 4.80 21.66
N ARG A 378 28.17 4.63 21.59
CA ARG A 378 28.83 3.37 21.98
C ARG A 378 28.56 2.97 23.43
N PRO A 379 28.57 1.68 23.80
CA PRO A 379 28.26 1.20 25.14
C PRO A 379 29.05 1.90 26.26
N ARG A 380 30.31 2.27 26.02
CA ARG A 380 31.15 3.00 27.01
C ARG A 380 30.52 4.33 27.42
N THR A 381 29.80 5.03 26.55
CA THR A 381 29.13 6.29 26.86
C THR A 381 28.05 6.10 27.92
N VAL A 382 27.43 4.93 27.98
CA VAL A 382 26.37 4.55 28.90
C VAL A 382 26.93 3.87 30.16
N LEU A 383 27.80 2.89 30.00
CA LEU A 383 28.34 2.05 31.08
C LEU A 383 29.29 2.81 32.03
N ALA A 384 29.92 3.88 31.58
CA ALA A 384 30.74 4.75 32.42
C ALA A 384 29.97 5.50 33.51
N ARG A 385 28.65 5.43 33.51
CA ARG A 385 27.80 6.15 34.45
C ARG A 385 27.35 5.27 35.60
N SER A 386 27.32 5.86 36.82
CA SER A 386 26.79 5.20 38.01
C SER A 386 25.33 4.79 37.89
N ARG A 387 24.54 5.57 37.09
CA ARG A 387 23.15 5.25 36.74
C ARG A 387 23.02 5.38 35.21
N PRO A 388 23.18 4.29 34.46
CA PRO A 388 23.08 4.30 33.02
C PRO A 388 21.66 4.66 32.56
N PRO A 389 21.46 5.45 31.50
CA PRO A 389 20.15 5.73 30.91
C PRO A 389 19.70 4.52 30.06
N ALA A 390 19.38 3.39 30.75
CA ALA A 390 19.16 2.11 30.12
C ALA A 390 17.96 2.14 29.13
N GLY A 391 16.82 2.73 29.52
CA GLY A 391 15.64 2.83 28.65
C GLY A 391 15.93 3.61 27.36
N PRO A 392 16.39 4.87 27.44
CA PRO A 392 16.70 5.66 26.25
C PRO A 392 17.75 5.00 25.33
N TRP A 393 18.80 4.39 25.91
CA TRP A 393 19.82 3.74 25.09
C TRP A 393 19.30 2.47 24.42
N ALA A 394 18.52 1.65 25.15
CA ALA A 394 17.89 0.47 24.57
C ALA A 394 16.92 0.83 23.45
N ALA A 395 16.19 1.95 23.57
CA ALA A 395 15.32 2.46 22.51
C ALA A 395 16.12 2.80 21.24
N LEU A 396 17.30 3.42 21.38
CA LEU A 396 18.18 3.70 20.25
C LEU A 396 18.73 2.42 19.60
N VAL A 397 19.11 1.42 20.41
CA VAL A 397 19.57 0.11 19.90
C VAL A 397 18.44 -0.64 19.19
N ALA A 398 17.25 -0.71 19.80
CA ALA A 398 16.11 -1.36 19.20
C ALA A 398 15.69 -0.69 17.88
N ALA A 399 15.68 0.65 17.84
CA ALA A 399 15.42 1.39 16.62
C ALA A 399 16.49 1.16 15.55
N ALA A 400 17.78 1.13 15.90
CA ALA A 400 18.85 0.84 14.95
C ALA A 400 18.69 -0.55 14.32
N LEU A 401 18.34 -1.56 15.11
CA LEU A 401 18.09 -2.91 14.61
C LEU A 401 16.84 -2.99 13.75
N HIS A 402 15.76 -2.33 14.15
CA HIS A 402 14.53 -2.29 13.36
C HIS A 402 14.75 -1.62 12.00
N ASN A 403 15.57 -0.57 11.95
CA ASN A 403 15.91 0.14 10.70
C ASN A 403 16.84 -0.64 9.75
N LEU A 404 17.30 -1.84 10.13
CA LEU A 404 17.98 -2.75 9.19
C LEU A 404 17.00 -3.50 8.28
N VAL A 405 15.69 -3.52 8.64
CA VAL A 405 14.63 -4.20 7.89
C VAL A 405 13.41 -3.30 7.67
N ASP A 406 13.57 -1.99 7.91
CA ASP A 406 12.52 -0.97 7.77
C ASP A 406 13.14 0.43 7.62
N PHE A 407 12.29 1.47 7.44
CA PHE A 407 12.69 2.87 7.24
C PHE A 407 12.12 3.82 8.30
N ASN A 408 11.98 3.37 9.54
CA ASN A 408 11.43 4.16 10.64
C ASN A 408 12.17 5.49 10.88
N SER A 409 13.46 5.55 10.51
CA SER A 409 14.29 6.77 10.57
C SER A 409 13.90 7.82 9.51
N GLU A 410 12.99 7.52 8.60
CA GLU A 410 12.45 8.47 7.63
C GLU A 410 11.16 9.14 8.12
N VAL A 411 10.62 8.69 9.26
CA VAL A 411 9.43 9.25 9.89
C VAL A 411 9.82 10.30 10.93
N PRO A 412 9.53 11.60 10.71
CA PRO A 412 9.97 12.66 11.61
C PRO A 412 9.57 12.47 13.07
N GLY A 413 8.35 11.99 13.34
CA GLY A 413 7.90 11.73 14.70
C GLY A 413 8.75 10.70 15.43
N VAL A 414 9.17 9.65 14.74
CA VAL A 414 10.05 8.61 15.31
C VAL A 414 11.44 9.18 15.55
N VAL A 415 12.01 9.90 14.58
CA VAL A 415 13.36 10.49 14.71
C VAL A 415 13.42 11.55 15.81
N ILE A 416 12.39 12.37 15.96
CA ILE A 416 12.27 13.35 17.06
C ILE A 416 12.34 12.62 18.41
N ALA A 417 11.59 11.55 18.60
CA ALA A 417 11.63 10.76 19.83
C ALA A 417 13.01 10.13 20.07
N LEU A 418 13.66 9.61 19.02
CA LEU A 418 15.03 9.07 19.10
C LEU A 418 16.06 10.17 19.38
N ALA A 419 15.93 11.36 18.82
CA ALA A 419 16.76 12.52 19.11
C ALA A 419 16.67 12.90 20.58
N VAL A 420 15.48 12.86 21.18
CA VAL A 420 15.28 13.07 22.61
C VAL A 420 15.95 11.97 23.44
N CYS A 421 15.84 10.70 23.03
CA CYS A 421 16.56 9.59 23.65
C CYS A 421 18.08 9.78 23.58
N ALA A 422 18.61 10.17 22.42
CA ALA A 422 20.03 10.46 22.25
C ALA A 422 20.50 11.64 23.12
N ALA A 423 19.68 12.66 23.27
CA ALA A 423 19.94 13.79 24.18
C ALA A 423 19.99 13.34 25.65
N MET A 424 19.08 12.46 26.08
CA MET A 424 19.10 11.88 27.44
C MET A 424 20.36 11.00 27.64
N VAL A 425 20.74 10.22 26.65
CA VAL A 425 21.94 9.40 26.69
C VAL A 425 23.22 10.22 26.75
N THR A 426 23.34 11.29 25.99
CA THR A 426 24.58 12.08 25.90
C THR A 426 24.62 13.25 26.86
N GLY A 427 23.47 13.77 27.30
CA GLY A 427 23.32 14.95 28.13
C GLY A 427 23.16 14.69 29.63
N GLY A 428 22.58 13.55 30.06
CA GLY A 428 22.22 13.29 31.45
C GLY A 428 23.39 13.47 32.45
N THR A 429 23.10 14.03 33.60
CA THR A 429 24.08 14.24 34.68
C THR A 429 24.46 12.89 35.30
N GLY A 430 25.66 12.42 35.09
CA GLY A 430 26.26 11.50 36.04
C GLY A 430 26.60 12.37 37.27
N GLY A 431 26.09 12.05 38.44
CA GLY A 431 26.22 12.70 39.75
C GLY A 431 27.40 13.63 40.12
N GLY A 432 27.97 14.31 39.16
CA GLY A 432 29.02 15.32 39.36
C GLY A 432 28.41 16.70 39.71
N LYS A 433 28.94 17.35 40.69
CA LYS A 433 28.62 18.75 40.99
C LYS A 433 28.84 19.59 39.72
N PRO A 434 28.01 20.63 39.47
CA PRO A 434 28.28 21.59 38.43
C PRO A 434 29.65 22.23 38.66
N VAL A 435 30.59 22.03 37.78
CA VAL A 435 31.84 22.74 37.80
C VAL A 435 31.54 24.12 37.20
N PRO A 436 31.77 25.21 37.94
CA PRO A 436 31.61 26.55 37.41
C PRO A 436 32.67 26.73 36.30
N HIS A 437 32.25 26.65 35.06
CA HIS A 437 33.14 26.95 33.94
C HIS A 437 33.12 28.46 33.72
N ARG A 438 34.23 29.12 33.82
CA ARG A 438 34.48 30.50 33.40
C ARG A 438 34.39 30.60 31.86
N GLY A 439 33.31 30.14 31.28
CA GLY A 439 33.03 30.27 29.87
C GLY A 439 32.27 31.55 29.59
N SER A 440 32.76 32.29 28.64
CA SER A 440 32.28 33.59 28.19
C SER A 440 30.74 33.60 28.00
N ALA A 441 30.10 34.62 28.54
CA ALA A 441 28.68 34.95 28.34
C ALA A 441 28.31 35.13 26.84
N TRP A 442 29.31 35.17 25.97
CA TRP A 442 29.18 35.22 24.51
C TRP A 442 28.68 33.91 23.88
N ALA A 443 28.83 32.78 24.56
CA ALA A 443 28.42 31.49 23.97
C ALA A 443 26.88 31.29 23.96
N SER A 444 26.12 31.90 24.84
CA SER A 444 24.68 31.79 24.93
C SER A 444 23.91 32.73 23.96
N ARG A 445 24.46 33.91 23.73
CA ARG A 445 23.88 34.91 22.80
C ARG A 445 24.01 34.51 21.33
N PRO A 446 25.19 34.05 20.85
CA PRO A 446 25.30 33.51 19.47
C PRO A 446 24.43 32.28 19.25
N THR A 447 24.28 31.41 20.25
CA THR A 447 23.42 30.21 20.11
C THR A 447 21.94 30.57 20.01
N ALA A 448 21.46 31.54 20.84
CA ALA A 448 20.11 32.05 20.76
C ALA A 448 19.86 32.80 19.43
N LEU A 449 20.86 33.51 18.93
CA LEU A 449 20.80 34.18 17.62
C LEU A 449 20.78 33.15 16.47
N ALA A 450 21.65 32.13 16.55
CA ALA A 450 21.68 31.07 15.56
C ALA A 450 20.38 30.24 15.52
N LEU A 451 19.77 30.03 16.71
CA LEU A 451 18.46 29.38 16.79
C LEU A 451 17.33 30.27 16.30
N GLY A 452 17.40 31.56 16.54
CA GLY A 452 16.46 32.54 15.99
C GLY A 452 16.58 32.64 14.45
N LEU A 453 17.79 32.70 13.95
CA LEU A 453 18.08 32.67 12.51
C LEU A 453 17.67 31.31 11.88
N GLY A 454 17.91 30.21 12.58
CA GLY A 454 17.45 28.88 12.15
C GLY A 454 15.91 28.80 12.09
N ALA A 455 15.22 29.34 13.09
CA ALA A 455 13.78 29.44 13.07
C ALA A 455 13.26 30.34 11.93
N ALA A 456 13.90 31.47 11.70
CA ALA A 456 13.55 32.36 10.59
C ALA A 456 13.81 31.71 9.22
N THR A 457 14.90 30.96 9.10
CA THR A 457 15.22 30.18 7.88
C THR A 457 14.20 29.06 7.67
N LEU A 458 13.83 28.34 8.74
CA LEU A 458 12.77 27.32 8.69
C LEU A 458 11.43 27.91 8.25
N LEU A 459 11.06 29.07 8.77
CA LEU A 459 9.82 29.76 8.38
C LEU A 459 9.90 30.27 6.94
N ALA A 460 11.04 30.77 6.50
CA ALA A 460 11.26 31.19 5.11
C ALA A 460 11.20 29.99 4.16
N ILE A 461 11.86 28.88 4.50
CA ILE A 461 11.78 27.62 3.75
C ILE A 461 10.33 27.13 3.73
N ALA A 462 9.66 27.04 4.86
CA ALA A 462 8.26 26.63 4.94
C ALA A 462 7.33 27.51 4.10
N GLY A 463 7.57 28.83 4.07
CA GLY A 463 6.82 29.77 3.25
C GLY A 463 7.05 29.62 1.73
N THR A 464 8.13 28.97 1.30
CA THR A 464 8.43 28.72 -0.10
C THR A 464 7.94 27.37 -0.61
N PHE A 465 7.49 26.50 0.31
CA PHE A 465 6.91 25.20 -0.04
C PHE A 465 5.39 25.29 -0.12
N PRO A 466 4.77 24.75 -1.17
CA PRO A 466 3.35 24.46 -1.09
C PRO A 466 3.11 23.50 0.08
N PHE A 467 2.11 23.83 0.92
CA PHE A 467 1.70 22.97 2.04
C PHE A 467 0.99 21.72 1.52
N SER A 468 1.66 20.89 0.75
CA SER A 468 1.11 19.66 0.22
C SER A 468 1.73 18.43 0.89
N GLU A 469 0.95 17.38 0.99
CA GLU A 469 1.29 16.16 1.74
C GLU A 469 2.44 15.39 1.09
N ASN A 470 2.43 15.32 -0.22
CA ASN A 470 3.44 14.68 -1.05
C ASN A 470 3.53 15.47 -2.34
N GLU A 471 4.52 16.31 -2.44
CA GLU A 471 4.66 17.24 -3.54
C GLU A 471 4.85 16.52 -4.88
N LEU A 472 5.71 15.50 -4.90
CA LEU A 472 5.92 14.68 -6.10
C LEU A 472 4.62 14.00 -6.55
N TYR A 473 3.89 13.36 -5.65
CA TYR A 473 2.63 12.69 -5.98
C TYR A 473 1.57 13.67 -6.50
N ASN A 474 1.45 14.83 -5.88
CA ASN A 474 0.50 15.86 -6.31
C ASN A 474 0.86 16.42 -7.67
N GLU A 475 2.15 16.62 -7.94
CA GLU A 475 2.63 17.04 -9.27
C GLU A 475 2.42 15.97 -10.32
N GLN A 476 2.71 14.71 -10.01
CA GLN A 476 2.41 13.57 -10.89
C GLN A 476 0.91 13.51 -11.23
N ARG A 477 0.04 13.72 -10.23
CA ARG A 477 -1.41 13.73 -10.42
C ARG A 477 -1.86 14.91 -11.29
N ALA A 478 -1.41 16.12 -10.98
CA ALA A 478 -1.73 17.32 -11.76
C ALA A 478 -1.21 17.21 -13.20
N PHE A 479 -0.02 16.65 -13.39
CA PHE A 479 0.56 16.43 -14.70
C PHE A 479 -0.18 15.34 -15.49
N ARG A 480 -0.64 14.28 -14.84
CA ARG A 480 -1.51 13.27 -15.45
C ARG A 480 -2.79 13.88 -15.96
N ASP A 481 -3.44 14.71 -15.13
CA ASP A 481 -4.68 15.36 -15.51
C ASP A 481 -4.46 16.31 -16.71
N ALA A 482 -3.33 17.05 -16.73
CA ALA A 482 -2.92 17.85 -17.89
C ALA A 482 -2.64 16.99 -19.14
N GLY A 483 -2.05 15.82 -18.99
CA GLY A 483 -1.78 14.88 -20.08
C GLY A 483 -3.06 14.33 -20.74
N LEU A 484 -4.12 14.19 -19.96
CA LEU A 484 -5.43 13.69 -20.42
C LEU A 484 -6.35 14.82 -20.92
N ASP A 485 -6.06 16.08 -20.57
CA ASP A 485 -6.86 17.24 -20.95
C ASP A 485 -6.67 17.58 -22.43
N ARG A 486 -7.65 17.22 -23.26
CA ARG A 486 -7.64 17.53 -24.71
C ARG A 486 -7.79 19.01 -25.01
N SER A 487 -8.27 19.83 -24.08
CA SER A 487 -8.43 21.27 -24.25
C SER A 487 -7.11 22.03 -24.06
N LEU A 488 -6.14 21.42 -23.37
CA LEU A 488 -4.82 22.02 -23.17
C LEU A 488 -4.02 22.04 -24.48
N SER A 489 -3.56 23.22 -24.88
CA SER A 489 -2.76 23.33 -26.10
C SER A 489 -1.43 22.58 -26.01
N HIS A 490 -0.91 22.14 -27.16
CA HIS A 490 0.36 21.42 -27.23
C HIS A 490 1.52 22.22 -26.61
N ALA A 491 1.62 23.50 -26.90
CA ALA A 491 2.66 24.39 -26.36
C ALA A 491 2.56 24.45 -24.81
N ALA A 492 1.35 24.68 -24.27
CA ALA A 492 1.15 24.75 -22.85
C ALA A 492 1.45 23.40 -22.12
N PHE A 493 1.16 22.26 -22.77
CA PHE A 493 1.54 20.96 -22.22
C PHE A 493 3.06 20.79 -22.22
N ARG A 494 3.76 21.17 -23.30
CA ARG A 494 5.23 21.10 -23.36
C ARG A 494 5.91 21.97 -22.30
N ASP A 495 5.38 23.18 -22.04
CA ASP A 495 5.91 24.05 -20.99
C ASP A 495 5.75 23.43 -19.61
N ARG A 496 4.59 22.85 -19.30
CA ARG A 496 4.38 22.11 -18.05
C ARG A 496 5.28 20.87 -17.96
N ALA A 497 5.46 20.15 -19.05
CA ALA A 497 6.34 18.99 -19.09
C ALA A 497 7.81 19.40 -18.85
N ARG A 498 8.26 20.51 -19.45
CA ARG A 498 9.60 21.05 -19.21
C ARG A 498 9.79 21.40 -17.74
N GLU A 499 8.85 22.11 -17.13
CA GLU A 499 8.90 22.48 -15.72
C GLU A 499 8.95 21.24 -14.82
N ALA A 500 8.06 20.27 -15.03
CA ALA A 500 8.00 19.04 -14.24
C ALA A 500 9.28 18.21 -14.37
N MET A 501 9.81 18.04 -15.57
CA MET A 501 11.05 17.27 -15.79
C MET A 501 12.31 18.00 -15.29
N LEU A 502 12.30 19.32 -15.19
CA LEU A 502 13.37 20.08 -14.55
C LEU A 502 13.27 20.02 -13.01
N ARG A 503 12.10 19.83 -12.45
CA ARG A 503 11.94 19.64 -11.01
C ARG A 503 12.24 18.20 -10.58
N HIS A 504 11.93 17.22 -11.43
CA HIS A 504 12.03 15.78 -11.18
C HIS A 504 12.77 15.06 -12.34
N PRO A 505 14.04 15.34 -12.58
CA PRO A 505 14.78 14.87 -13.76
C PRO A 505 14.94 13.35 -13.85
N ALA A 506 14.88 12.65 -12.73
CA ALA A 506 15.04 11.21 -12.66
C ALA A 506 13.73 10.42 -12.74
N ASP A 507 12.59 11.07 -12.52
CA ASP A 507 11.31 10.39 -12.41
C ASP A 507 10.80 9.91 -13.79
N PRO A 508 10.51 8.61 -13.96
CA PRO A 508 10.00 8.05 -15.21
C PRO A 508 8.54 8.37 -15.51
N TYR A 509 7.79 8.84 -14.53
CA TYR A 509 6.35 9.07 -14.66
C TYR A 509 6.01 10.23 -15.59
N PHE A 510 6.75 11.34 -15.49
CA PHE A 510 6.51 12.50 -16.34
C PHE A 510 6.69 12.21 -17.83
N PRO A 511 7.80 11.59 -18.29
CA PRO A 511 7.90 11.17 -19.67
C PRO A 511 6.87 10.08 -20.05
N PHE A 512 6.46 9.20 -19.15
CA PHE A 512 5.37 8.26 -19.42
C PHE A 512 4.05 8.99 -19.72
N VAL A 513 3.67 10.00 -18.94
CA VAL A 513 2.46 10.80 -19.19
C VAL A 513 2.58 11.56 -20.51
N GLY A 514 3.77 12.06 -20.86
CA GLY A 514 4.03 12.64 -22.18
C GLY A 514 3.80 11.66 -23.33
N ALA A 515 4.22 10.40 -23.17
CA ALA A 515 3.92 9.33 -24.11
C ALA A 515 2.41 9.04 -24.23
N VAL A 516 1.69 9.04 -23.11
CA VAL A 516 0.22 8.91 -23.10
C VAL A 516 -0.43 10.07 -23.85
N ARG A 517 0.02 11.32 -23.63
CA ARG A 517 -0.46 12.50 -24.34
C ARG A 517 -0.27 12.36 -25.85
N GLY A 518 0.89 11.87 -26.28
CA GLY A 518 1.18 11.61 -27.69
C GLY A 518 0.16 10.66 -28.36
N THR A 519 -0.38 9.69 -27.61
CA THR A 519 -1.43 8.79 -28.12
C THR A 519 -2.82 9.44 -28.13
N VAL A 520 -3.12 10.26 -27.12
CA VAL A 520 -4.45 10.87 -26.94
C VAL A 520 -4.67 12.04 -27.92
N ALA A 521 -3.69 12.93 -28.01
CA ALA A 521 -3.77 14.14 -28.82
C ALA A 521 -3.24 13.97 -30.25
N ARG A 522 -2.40 12.95 -30.51
CA ARG A 522 -1.76 12.66 -31.79
C ARG A 522 -0.91 13.82 -32.36
N GLU A 523 -0.47 14.70 -31.48
CA GLU A 523 0.29 15.92 -31.84
C GLU A 523 1.79 15.67 -31.88
N GLU A 524 2.28 14.64 -31.25
CA GLU A 524 3.70 14.31 -31.11
C GLU A 524 3.98 12.82 -31.24
N SER A 525 5.24 12.47 -31.53
CA SER A 525 5.72 11.10 -31.52
C SER A 525 5.79 10.57 -30.08
N VAL A 526 5.21 9.41 -29.85
CA VAL A 526 5.25 8.70 -28.56
C VAL A 526 6.68 8.23 -28.21
N LEU A 527 7.49 7.91 -29.24
CA LEU A 527 8.77 7.20 -29.07
C LEU A 527 9.80 7.95 -28.22
N PRO A 528 10.07 9.26 -28.36
CA PRO A 528 11.05 9.94 -27.51
C PRO A 528 10.65 9.94 -26.04
N TRP A 529 9.36 10.08 -25.76
CA TRP A 529 8.80 10.06 -24.43
C TRP A 529 8.89 8.65 -23.78
N ALA A 530 8.52 7.64 -24.55
CA ALA A 530 8.61 6.24 -24.10
C ALA A 530 10.08 5.84 -23.89
N ALA A 531 10.99 6.25 -24.77
CA ALA A 531 12.41 5.99 -24.63
C ALA A 531 12.98 6.56 -23.34
N ARG A 532 12.63 7.82 -23.01
CA ARG A 532 13.06 8.44 -21.75
C ARG A 532 12.45 7.75 -20.52
N ALA A 533 11.17 7.37 -20.59
CA ALA A 533 10.53 6.65 -19.50
C ALA A 533 11.22 5.29 -19.24
N LEU A 534 11.53 4.53 -20.29
CA LEU A 534 12.23 3.24 -20.21
C LEU A 534 13.71 3.39 -19.82
N GLU A 535 14.37 4.46 -20.23
CA GLU A 535 15.72 4.76 -19.75
C GLU A 535 15.76 4.95 -18.23
N ARG A 536 14.75 5.61 -17.68
CA ARG A 536 14.65 5.85 -16.22
C ARG A 536 13.98 4.71 -15.44
N SER A 537 13.24 3.86 -16.11
CA SER A 537 12.61 2.66 -15.53
C SER A 537 12.56 1.55 -16.57
N PRO A 538 13.61 0.72 -16.70
CA PRO A 538 13.65 -0.38 -17.67
C PRO A 538 12.53 -1.40 -17.46
N VAL A 539 12.04 -1.55 -16.24
CA VAL A 539 10.91 -2.41 -15.90
C VAL A 539 9.66 -1.55 -15.75
N TYR A 540 9.07 -1.16 -16.87
CA TYR A 540 7.89 -0.30 -16.88
C TYR A 540 6.81 -0.84 -17.84
N GLY A 541 6.12 -1.90 -17.43
CA GLY A 541 5.14 -2.61 -18.25
C GLY A 541 4.10 -1.72 -18.91
N ARG A 542 3.67 -0.64 -18.26
CA ARG A 542 2.71 0.32 -18.83
C ARG A 542 3.23 1.05 -20.06
N VAL A 543 4.53 1.33 -20.12
CA VAL A 543 5.15 1.92 -21.31
C VAL A 543 5.16 0.93 -22.46
N HIS A 544 5.50 -0.33 -22.19
CA HIS A 544 5.46 -1.41 -23.17
C HIS A 544 4.04 -1.65 -23.72
N LEU A 545 3.02 -1.62 -22.84
CA LEU A 545 1.62 -1.71 -23.29
C LEU A 545 1.23 -0.52 -24.18
N LEU A 546 1.69 0.69 -23.85
CA LEU A 546 1.44 1.87 -24.66
C LEU A 546 2.11 1.76 -26.04
N LEU A 547 3.35 1.24 -26.10
CA LEU A 547 4.05 0.95 -27.35
C LEU A 547 3.33 -0.12 -28.17
N ALA A 548 2.87 -1.20 -27.53
CA ALA A 548 2.06 -2.23 -28.19
C ALA A 548 0.82 -1.64 -28.89
N ARG A 549 0.08 -0.78 -28.19
CA ARG A 549 -1.08 -0.07 -28.74
C ARG A 549 -0.72 0.85 -29.91
N THR A 550 0.40 1.54 -29.80
CA THR A 550 0.85 2.49 -30.83
C THR A 550 1.32 1.78 -32.08
N LEU A 551 1.97 0.63 -31.94
CA LEU A 551 2.56 -0.16 -33.04
C LEU A 551 1.57 -1.12 -33.67
N PHE A 552 0.42 -1.36 -33.06
CA PHE A 552 -0.56 -2.37 -33.46
C PHE A 552 -0.84 -2.42 -34.97
N VAL A 553 -1.07 -1.28 -35.61
CA VAL A 553 -1.41 -1.21 -37.03
C VAL A 553 -0.17 -1.22 -37.93
N LYS A 554 0.91 -0.58 -37.48
CA LYS A 554 2.11 -0.36 -38.31
C LYS A 554 3.10 -1.52 -38.26
N ASN A 555 3.22 -2.17 -37.11
CA ASN A 555 4.15 -3.27 -36.87
C ASN A 555 3.56 -4.25 -35.86
N PRO A 556 2.66 -5.16 -36.28
CA PRO A 556 1.99 -6.10 -35.38
C PRO A 556 2.94 -7.03 -34.62
N SER A 557 4.04 -7.48 -35.23
CA SER A 557 5.04 -8.35 -34.58
C SER A 557 5.70 -7.63 -33.41
N GLN A 558 6.15 -6.38 -33.63
CA GLN A 558 6.71 -5.59 -32.53
C GLN A 558 5.64 -5.31 -31.45
N ALA A 559 4.40 -5.06 -31.86
CA ALA A 559 3.30 -4.85 -30.92
C ALA A 559 3.06 -6.08 -30.03
N ARG A 560 3.14 -7.29 -30.58
CA ARG A 560 3.05 -8.54 -29.80
C ARG A 560 4.21 -8.68 -28.81
N LEU A 561 5.43 -8.38 -29.25
CA LEU A 561 6.61 -8.39 -28.37
C LEU A 561 6.46 -7.41 -27.21
N GLU A 562 6.08 -6.17 -27.50
CA GLU A 562 5.85 -5.14 -26.48
C GLU A 562 4.74 -5.55 -25.49
N TYR A 563 3.68 -6.13 -25.98
CA TYR A 563 2.61 -6.66 -25.15
C TYR A 563 3.09 -7.79 -24.24
N ARG A 564 3.87 -8.76 -24.79
CA ARG A 564 4.48 -9.83 -24.02
C ARG A 564 5.37 -9.29 -22.90
N ILE A 565 6.22 -8.30 -23.19
CA ILE A 565 7.07 -7.63 -22.21
C ILE A 565 6.23 -6.95 -21.14
N ALA A 566 5.17 -6.22 -21.54
CA ALA A 566 4.27 -5.58 -20.58
C ALA A 566 3.65 -6.60 -19.61
N CYS A 567 3.20 -7.73 -20.12
CA CYS A 567 2.61 -8.81 -19.35
C CYS A 567 3.63 -9.45 -18.38
N ILE A 568 4.86 -9.71 -18.82
CA ILE A 568 5.94 -10.24 -17.98
C ILE A 568 6.26 -9.25 -16.84
N GLN A 569 6.33 -7.97 -17.16
CA GLN A 569 6.69 -6.94 -16.20
C GLN A 569 5.56 -6.61 -15.21
N ASP A 570 4.30 -6.73 -15.64
CA ASP A 570 3.15 -6.49 -14.77
C ASP A 570 1.98 -7.41 -15.17
N LYS A 571 1.72 -8.41 -14.33
CA LYS A 571 0.64 -9.40 -14.54
C LYS A 571 -0.74 -8.76 -14.71
N ALA A 572 -0.98 -7.61 -14.07
CA ALA A 572 -2.25 -6.89 -14.18
C ALA A 572 -2.48 -6.34 -15.60
N LEU A 573 -1.43 -6.22 -16.42
CA LEU A 573 -1.49 -5.76 -17.81
C LEU A 573 -1.72 -6.90 -18.81
N CYS A 574 -1.75 -8.15 -18.36
CA CYS A 574 -2.11 -9.30 -19.19
C CYS A 574 -3.61 -9.29 -19.57
N GLY A 575 -4.13 -8.16 -19.99
CA GLY A 575 -5.53 -7.98 -20.37
C GLY A 575 -5.84 -8.67 -21.69
N VAL A 576 -6.88 -9.49 -21.68
CA VAL A 576 -7.19 -10.43 -22.78
C VAL A 576 -7.78 -9.72 -23.99
N GLU A 577 -8.58 -8.70 -23.80
CA GLU A 577 -9.31 -8.05 -24.89
C GLU A 577 -8.38 -7.42 -25.94
N GLU A 578 -7.27 -6.85 -25.52
CA GLU A 578 -6.29 -6.26 -26.43
C GLU A 578 -5.44 -7.32 -27.10
N SER A 579 -5.03 -8.37 -26.38
CA SER A 579 -4.21 -9.45 -26.90
C SER A 579 -4.95 -10.24 -27.98
N VAL A 580 -6.24 -10.44 -27.82
CA VAL A 580 -7.09 -11.12 -28.81
C VAL A 580 -7.07 -10.43 -30.18
N ARG A 581 -6.99 -9.11 -30.21
CA ARG A 581 -6.91 -8.34 -31.47
C ARG A 581 -5.58 -8.52 -32.19
N LEU A 582 -4.51 -8.89 -31.49
CA LEU A 582 -3.17 -9.11 -32.03
C LEU A 582 -2.99 -10.51 -32.63
N VAL A 583 -3.98 -11.39 -32.49
CA VAL A 583 -3.90 -12.80 -32.87
C VAL A 583 -4.78 -13.07 -34.11
N GLY A 584 -4.16 -13.49 -35.17
CA GLY A 584 -4.82 -14.04 -36.38
C GLY A 584 -4.63 -15.55 -36.56
N GLY A 585 -3.72 -16.17 -35.75
CA GLY A 585 -3.41 -17.58 -35.82
C GLY A 585 -2.64 -18.09 -34.59
N TYR A 586 -2.27 -19.38 -34.65
CA TYR A 586 -1.60 -20.03 -33.51
C TYR A 586 -0.19 -19.49 -33.24
N GLU A 587 0.62 -19.25 -34.26
CA GLU A 587 1.98 -18.74 -34.10
C GLU A 587 1.98 -17.36 -33.45
N GLU A 588 1.07 -16.50 -33.90
CA GLU A 588 0.90 -15.16 -33.32
C GLU A 588 0.39 -15.18 -31.89
N ALA A 589 -0.44 -16.17 -31.54
CA ALA A 589 -0.86 -16.39 -30.15
C ALA A 589 0.34 -16.78 -29.28
N MET A 590 1.21 -17.67 -29.79
CA MET A 590 2.40 -18.12 -29.07
C MET A 590 3.44 -17.00 -28.87
N GLU A 591 3.54 -16.04 -29.78
CA GLU A 591 4.39 -14.85 -29.59
C GLU A 591 4.00 -14.01 -28.38
N LEU A 592 2.73 -14.05 -27.97
CA LEU A 592 2.22 -13.33 -26.80
C LEU A 592 2.47 -14.05 -25.48
N VAL A 593 2.77 -15.35 -25.54
CA VAL A 593 2.88 -16.20 -24.34
C VAL A 593 4.26 -16.09 -23.73
N PRO A 594 4.37 -15.68 -22.45
CA PRO A 594 5.63 -15.72 -21.73
C PRO A 594 6.17 -17.14 -21.54
N ASP A 595 7.51 -17.27 -21.44
CA ASP A 595 8.17 -18.55 -21.21
C ASP A 595 8.16 -18.99 -19.74
N ASP A 596 7.74 -18.12 -18.84
CA ASP A 596 7.69 -18.36 -17.39
C ASP A 596 6.35 -18.96 -16.94
N GLY A 597 6.16 -19.07 -15.62
CA GLY A 597 4.93 -19.60 -15.01
C GLY A 597 3.64 -18.81 -15.35
N LEU A 598 3.76 -17.60 -15.93
CA LEU A 598 2.63 -16.83 -16.45
C LEU A 598 2.11 -17.37 -17.78
N GLY A 599 2.98 -18.05 -18.53
CA GLY A 599 2.63 -18.54 -19.87
C GLY A 599 1.37 -19.39 -19.89
N LEU A 600 1.18 -20.25 -18.90
CA LEU A 600 -0.01 -21.10 -18.80
C LEU A 600 -1.29 -20.28 -18.59
N SER A 601 -1.25 -19.24 -17.75
CA SER A 601 -2.40 -18.36 -17.51
C SER A 601 -2.77 -17.55 -18.76
N VAL A 602 -1.77 -17.05 -19.49
CA VAL A 602 -1.96 -16.30 -20.74
C VAL A 602 -2.53 -17.21 -21.82
N LEU A 603 -2.00 -18.42 -21.98
CA LEU A 603 -2.53 -19.43 -22.90
C LEU A 603 -4.00 -19.74 -22.61
N THR A 604 -4.32 -19.96 -21.34
CA THR A 604 -5.70 -20.28 -20.92
C THR A 604 -6.65 -19.12 -21.22
N ALA A 605 -6.21 -17.88 -20.93
CA ALA A 605 -6.98 -16.68 -21.21
C ALA A 605 -7.18 -16.48 -22.73
N LEU A 606 -6.13 -16.61 -23.55
CA LEU A 606 -6.21 -16.52 -25.02
C LEU A 606 -7.15 -17.58 -25.58
N ALA A 607 -7.00 -18.84 -25.17
CA ALA A 607 -7.86 -19.92 -25.61
C ALA A 607 -9.35 -19.67 -25.26
N THR A 608 -9.61 -19.07 -24.10
CA THR A 608 -10.99 -18.75 -23.67
C THR A 608 -11.62 -17.68 -24.56
N HIS A 609 -10.88 -16.60 -24.85
CA HIS A 609 -11.42 -15.45 -25.58
C HIS A 609 -11.36 -15.57 -27.12
N LEU A 610 -10.51 -16.44 -27.63
CA LEU A 610 -10.45 -16.76 -29.07
C LEU A 610 -11.48 -17.81 -29.50
N GLY A 611 -12.13 -18.47 -28.55
CA GLY A 611 -12.91 -19.71 -28.77
C GLY A 611 -13.88 -19.68 -29.93
N THR A 612 -14.63 -18.60 -30.09
CA THR A 612 -15.60 -18.43 -31.18
C THR A 612 -14.98 -17.87 -32.46
N ARG A 613 -13.91 -17.08 -32.32
CA ARG A 613 -13.29 -16.37 -33.44
C ARG A 613 -12.29 -17.23 -34.22
N LEU A 614 -11.48 -18.01 -33.52
CA LEU A 614 -10.42 -18.83 -34.10
C LEU A 614 -10.40 -20.22 -33.50
N PRO A 615 -11.43 -21.07 -33.78
CA PRO A 615 -11.60 -22.35 -33.12
C PRO A 615 -10.42 -23.32 -33.38
N ALA A 616 -9.86 -23.35 -34.59
CA ALA A 616 -8.67 -24.18 -34.89
C ALA A 616 -7.43 -23.76 -34.06
N THR A 617 -7.22 -22.47 -33.92
CA THR A 617 -6.14 -21.92 -33.03
C THR A 617 -6.36 -22.37 -31.60
N VAL A 618 -7.59 -22.29 -31.09
CA VAL A 618 -7.93 -22.68 -29.71
C VAL A 618 -7.67 -24.16 -29.46
N VAL A 619 -7.97 -25.03 -30.41
CA VAL A 619 -7.66 -26.48 -30.29
C VAL A 619 -6.14 -26.70 -30.13
N ARG A 620 -5.31 -26.00 -30.91
CA ARG A 620 -3.84 -26.06 -30.75
C ARG A 620 -3.37 -25.48 -29.40
N LEU A 621 -3.94 -24.36 -28.94
CA LEU A 621 -3.66 -23.79 -27.63
C LEU A 621 -4.07 -24.73 -26.50
N ASP A 622 -5.24 -25.40 -26.61
CA ASP A 622 -5.70 -26.39 -25.63
C ASP A 622 -4.76 -27.59 -25.51
N ARG A 623 -4.15 -28.00 -26.61
CA ARG A 623 -3.11 -29.06 -26.61
C ARG A 623 -1.86 -28.57 -25.88
N GLU A 624 -1.42 -27.35 -26.15
CA GLU A 624 -0.28 -26.74 -25.46
C GLU A 624 -0.52 -26.59 -23.96
N ILE A 625 -1.72 -26.14 -23.56
CA ILE A 625 -2.12 -26.07 -22.15
C ILE A 625 -2.06 -27.45 -21.51
N THR A 626 -2.64 -28.45 -22.16
CA THR A 626 -2.65 -29.86 -21.66
C THR A 626 -1.23 -30.45 -21.58
N ALA A 627 -0.35 -30.09 -22.52
CA ALA A 627 1.05 -30.52 -22.49
C ALA A 627 1.83 -29.91 -21.32
N ARG A 628 1.57 -28.65 -21.01
CA ARG A 628 2.19 -27.94 -19.86
C ARG A 628 1.57 -28.31 -18.53
N ASP A 629 0.26 -28.52 -18.50
CA ASP A 629 -0.50 -28.94 -17.32
C ASP A 629 -1.54 -30.00 -17.67
N PRO A 630 -1.21 -31.28 -17.53
CA PRO A 630 -2.15 -32.39 -17.81
C PRO A 630 -3.40 -32.38 -16.91
N THR A 631 -3.35 -31.68 -15.80
CA THR A 631 -4.46 -31.57 -14.83
C THR A 631 -5.40 -30.42 -15.14
N ALA A 632 -5.08 -29.55 -16.12
CA ALA A 632 -5.88 -28.40 -16.48
C ALA A 632 -7.28 -28.81 -16.98
N LEU A 633 -8.32 -28.33 -16.30
CA LEU A 633 -9.72 -28.61 -16.67
C LEU A 633 -10.25 -27.67 -17.75
N ALA A 634 -9.64 -26.51 -17.95
CA ALA A 634 -10.10 -25.51 -18.91
C ALA A 634 -10.14 -26.01 -20.37
N PRO A 635 -9.13 -26.75 -20.90
CA PRO A 635 -9.20 -27.34 -22.21
C PRO A 635 -10.34 -28.37 -22.34
N VAL A 636 -10.54 -29.17 -21.30
CA VAL A 636 -11.59 -30.20 -21.26
C VAL A 636 -12.99 -29.54 -21.28
N HIS A 637 -13.17 -28.50 -20.50
CA HIS A 637 -14.41 -27.70 -20.49
C HIS A 637 -14.68 -27.06 -21.86
N ARG A 638 -13.67 -26.46 -22.49
CA ARG A 638 -13.82 -25.88 -23.84
C ARG A 638 -14.12 -26.93 -24.91
N ALA A 639 -13.57 -28.13 -24.81
CA ALA A 639 -13.89 -29.22 -25.73
C ALA A 639 -15.38 -29.60 -25.64
N ALA A 640 -15.91 -29.79 -24.45
CA ALA A 640 -17.33 -30.06 -24.24
C ALA A 640 -18.23 -28.91 -24.71
N ALA A 641 -17.84 -27.68 -24.43
CA ALA A 641 -18.57 -26.45 -24.82
C ALA A 641 -18.58 -26.27 -26.36
N ARG A 642 -17.47 -26.58 -27.05
CA ARG A 642 -17.42 -26.56 -28.53
C ARG A 642 -18.37 -27.57 -29.14
N SER A 643 -18.40 -28.79 -28.64
CA SER A 643 -19.35 -29.79 -29.05
C SER A 643 -20.79 -29.34 -28.90
N LEU A 644 -21.11 -28.74 -27.75
CA LEU A 644 -22.45 -28.22 -27.48
C LEU A 644 -22.83 -27.08 -28.44
N GLY A 645 -21.89 -26.14 -28.68
CA GLY A 645 -22.07 -25.05 -29.63
C GLY A 645 -22.35 -25.57 -31.06
N ASP A 646 -21.54 -26.50 -31.54
CA ASP A 646 -21.71 -27.08 -32.89
C ASP A 646 -23.09 -27.77 -33.06
N VAL A 647 -23.53 -28.46 -32.02
CA VAL A 647 -24.83 -29.14 -32.05
C VAL A 647 -26.01 -28.14 -32.05
N ARG A 648 -25.91 -27.05 -31.25
CA ARG A 648 -26.95 -26.03 -31.13
C ARG A 648 -27.03 -25.12 -32.34
N ASP A 649 -25.90 -24.56 -32.74
CA ASP A 649 -25.86 -23.44 -33.69
C ASP A 649 -25.68 -23.90 -35.14
N ARG A 650 -25.32 -25.17 -35.39
CA ARG A 650 -25.05 -25.82 -36.72
C ARG A 650 -23.90 -25.11 -37.49
N GLU A 651 -22.97 -24.46 -36.80
CA GLU A 651 -21.93 -23.60 -37.40
C GLU A 651 -20.58 -24.29 -37.61
N GLY A 652 -20.45 -25.61 -37.34
CA GLY A 652 -19.20 -26.33 -37.60
C GLY A 652 -18.05 -25.89 -36.71
N TRP A 653 -18.30 -25.72 -35.41
CA TRP A 653 -17.26 -25.45 -34.41
C TRP A 653 -16.40 -26.67 -34.10
N CYS A 654 -16.84 -27.85 -34.52
CA CYS A 654 -16.05 -29.06 -34.47
C CYS A 654 -15.03 -29.05 -35.59
N VAL A 655 -13.82 -28.75 -35.27
CA VAL A 655 -12.69 -28.69 -36.20
C VAL A 655 -11.78 -29.85 -35.93
N ASP A 656 -11.44 -30.60 -36.96
CA ASP A 656 -10.41 -31.62 -36.88
C ASP A 656 -9.04 -30.94 -36.65
N SER A 657 -8.29 -31.48 -35.74
CA SER A 657 -7.22 -30.78 -35.07
C SER A 657 -5.95 -30.53 -35.88
N ALA A 658 -5.82 -31.11 -37.06
CA ALA A 658 -4.61 -30.98 -37.87
C ALA A 658 -4.73 -29.92 -38.97
N ASP A 659 -5.85 -29.81 -39.65
CA ASP A 659 -5.99 -29.04 -40.90
C ASP A 659 -7.12 -28.00 -40.90
N GLY A 660 -7.82 -27.79 -39.79
CA GLY A 660 -8.95 -26.86 -39.74
C GLY A 660 -10.20 -27.33 -40.48
N ALA A 661 -10.22 -28.60 -40.91
CA ALA A 661 -11.37 -29.20 -41.58
C ALA A 661 -12.51 -29.49 -40.60
N LYS A 662 -13.77 -29.40 -41.05
CA LYS A 662 -14.92 -29.77 -40.23
C LYS A 662 -14.85 -31.23 -39.83
N GLY A 663 -14.77 -31.52 -38.52
CA GLY A 663 -14.89 -32.87 -37.99
C GLY A 663 -16.29 -33.48 -38.23
N ALA A 664 -16.37 -34.79 -38.24
CA ALA A 664 -17.66 -35.46 -38.33
C ALA A 664 -18.49 -35.17 -37.06
N ARG A 665 -19.74 -34.75 -37.22
CA ARG A 665 -20.63 -34.35 -36.10
C ARG A 665 -20.73 -35.42 -35.00
N ALA A 666 -20.77 -36.69 -35.38
CA ALA A 666 -20.84 -37.80 -34.43
C ALA A 666 -19.57 -37.91 -33.57
N SER A 667 -18.39 -37.71 -34.18
CA SER A 667 -17.11 -37.68 -33.45
C SER A 667 -17.06 -36.52 -32.44
N CYS A 668 -17.52 -35.38 -32.87
CA CYS A 668 -17.56 -34.19 -32.01
C CYS A 668 -18.46 -34.34 -30.77
N ILE A 669 -19.65 -34.93 -30.97
CA ILE A 669 -20.57 -35.22 -29.85
C ILE A 669 -19.93 -36.25 -28.90
N SER A 670 -19.31 -37.29 -29.44
CA SER A 670 -18.61 -38.31 -28.64
C SER A 670 -17.47 -37.70 -27.81
N GLU A 671 -16.66 -36.83 -28.41
CA GLU A 671 -15.58 -36.12 -27.74
C GLU A 671 -16.12 -35.16 -26.63
N GLY A 672 -17.21 -34.44 -26.92
CA GLY A 672 -17.88 -33.58 -25.96
C GLY A 672 -18.41 -34.32 -24.75
N LEU A 673 -19.09 -35.46 -24.97
CA LEU A 673 -19.57 -36.31 -23.87
C LEU A 673 -18.41 -36.91 -23.07
N ALA A 674 -17.35 -37.35 -23.74
CA ALA A 674 -16.13 -37.87 -23.09
C ALA A 674 -15.43 -36.77 -22.26
N ALA A 675 -15.38 -35.56 -22.79
CA ALA A 675 -14.86 -34.40 -22.06
C ALA A 675 -15.71 -34.04 -20.83
N ALA A 676 -17.03 -33.99 -20.96
CA ALA A 676 -17.94 -33.78 -19.86
C ALA A 676 -17.84 -34.87 -18.77
N ALA A 677 -17.68 -36.14 -19.20
CA ALA A 677 -17.43 -37.22 -18.25
C ALA A 677 -16.10 -37.10 -17.51
N ARG A 678 -15.03 -36.62 -18.17
CA ARG A 678 -13.75 -36.33 -17.51
C ARG A 678 -13.86 -35.17 -16.50
N LEU A 679 -14.59 -34.10 -16.84
CA LEU A 679 -14.86 -33.01 -15.89
C LEU A 679 -15.57 -33.52 -14.65
N ARG A 680 -16.57 -34.34 -14.79
CA ARG A 680 -17.30 -34.96 -13.68
C ARG A 680 -16.39 -35.83 -12.80
N ALA A 681 -15.50 -36.63 -13.43
CA ALA A 681 -14.57 -37.49 -12.71
C ALA A 681 -13.49 -36.69 -11.96
N SER A 682 -13.05 -35.54 -12.51
CA SER A 682 -11.98 -34.71 -11.95
C SER A 682 -12.47 -33.71 -10.91
N ALA A 683 -13.75 -33.31 -10.94
CA ALA A 683 -14.37 -32.39 -10.01
C ALA A 683 -15.81 -32.84 -9.66
N PRO A 684 -15.93 -33.97 -8.94
CA PRO A 684 -17.23 -34.57 -8.66
C PRO A 684 -18.11 -33.70 -7.75
N GLU A 685 -17.51 -32.79 -7.00
CA GLU A 685 -18.21 -31.81 -6.16
C GLU A 685 -18.87 -30.67 -6.96
N LYS A 686 -18.50 -30.47 -8.23
CA LYS A 686 -18.95 -29.38 -9.10
C LYS A 686 -20.01 -29.79 -10.09
N CYS A 687 -20.84 -28.84 -10.48
CA CYS A 687 -21.94 -29.07 -11.43
C CYS A 687 -21.50 -29.17 -12.90
N ASP A 688 -20.36 -28.62 -13.28
CA ASP A 688 -19.98 -28.35 -14.68
C ASP A 688 -20.02 -29.59 -15.57
N GLY A 689 -19.51 -30.71 -15.10
CA GLY A 689 -19.51 -31.97 -15.86
C GLY A 689 -20.92 -32.53 -16.06
N HIS A 690 -21.77 -32.46 -15.08
CA HIS A 690 -23.17 -32.88 -15.16
C HIS A 690 -23.99 -31.95 -16.06
N ALA A 691 -23.79 -30.63 -15.90
CA ALA A 691 -24.50 -29.64 -16.72
C ALA A 691 -24.18 -29.79 -18.21
N LEU A 692 -22.90 -29.89 -18.59
CA LEU A 692 -22.49 -30.07 -19.98
C LEU A 692 -22.98 -31.41 -20.56
N THR A 693 -22.99 -32.48 -19.77
CA THR A 693 -23.55 -33.78 -20.20
C THR A 693 -25.06 -33.63 -20.47
N ALA A 694 -25.78 -32.98 -19.58
CA ALA A 694 -27.22 -32.79 -19.71
C ALA A 694 -27.57 -31.90 -20.91
N GLU A 695 -26.87 -30.80 -21.06
CA GLU A 695 -27.06 -29.88 -22.19
C GLU A 695 -26.75 -30.52 -23.54
N LEU A 696 -25.66 -31.28 -23.64
CA LEU A 696 -25.34 -32.06 -24.86
C LEU A 696 -26.44 -33.07 -25.17
N ARG A 697 -26.93 -33.84 -24.18
CA ARG A 697 -28.02 -34.81 -24.37
C ARG A 697 -29.30 -34.14 -24.84
N VAL A 698 -29.70 -33.03 -24.21
CA VAL A 698 -30.88 -32.28 -24.67
C VAL A 698 -30.70 -31.74 -26.09
N ALA A 699 -29.50 -31.23 -26.42
CA ALA A 699 -29.21 -30.72 -27.76
C ALA A 699 -29.26 -31.77 -28.88
N ILE A 700 -28.95 -33.03 -28.56
CA ILE A 700 -29.06 -34.15 -29.52
C ILE A 700 -30.46 -34.81 -29.53
N GLY A 701 -31.39 -34.32 -28.72
CA GLY A 701 -32.76 -34.79 -28.66
C GLY A 701 -33.06 -35.77 -27.51
N GLU A 702 -32.08 -36.13 -26.71
CA GLU A 702 -32.25 -37.05 -25.55
C GLU A 702 -32.73 -36.25 -24.32
N VAL A 703 -33.88 -35.56 -24.43
CA VAL A 703 -34.37 -34.58 -23.46
C VAL A 703 -34.49 -35.17 -22.05
N ASP A 704 -35.18 -36.33 -21.93
CA ASP A 704 -35.41 -36.94 -20.61
C ASP A 704 -34.13 -37.44 -19.96
N ALA A 705 -33.16 -37.92 -20.73
CA ALA A 705 -31.85 -38.34 -20.21
C ALA A 705 -31.02 -37.15 -19.73
N GLY A 706 -31.11 -36.00 -20.42
CA GLY A 706 -30.46 -34.76 -19.97
C GLY A 706 -31.04 -34.24 -18.63
N PHE A 707 -32.35 -34.23 -18.48
CA PHE A 707 -32.98 -33.83 -17.21
C PHE A 707 -32.66 -34.83 -16.08
N ALA A 708 -32.67 -36.10 -16.34
CA ALA A 708 -32.31 -37.14 -15.35
C ALA A 708 -30.86 -37.01 -14.88
N GLU A 709 -29.93 -36.56 -15.73
CA GLU A 709 -28.55 -36.28 -15.35
C GLU A 709 -28.43 -35.15 -14.35
N LEU A 710 -29.10 -34.00 -14.59
CA LEU A 710 -29.12 -32.87 -13.64
C LEU A 710 -29.89 -33.20 -12.37
N ASP A 711 -30.99 -33.94 -12.46
CA ASP A 711 -31.73 -34.39 -11.28
C ASP A 711 -30.87 -35.23 -10.34
N ARG A 712 -30.10 -36.18 -10.91
CA ARG A 712 -29.16 -36.99 -10.16
C ARG A 712 -28.05 -36.13 -9.55
N SER A 713 -27.53 -35.16 -10.28
CA SER A 713 -26.47 -34.30 -9.82
C SER A 713 -26.86 -33.52 -8.54
N LEU A 714 -28.13 -33.16 -8.37
CA LEU A 714 -28.62 -32.49 -7.16
C LEU A 714 -28.50 -33.36 -5.89
N GLU A 715 -28.36 -34.68 -6.03
CA GLU A 715 -28.13 -35.60 -4.92
C GLU A 715 -26.64 -35.89 -4.71
N GLU A 716 -25.82 -35.83 -5.76
CA GLU A 716 -24.41 -36.24 -5.78
C GLU A 716 -23.43 -35.08 -5.50
N VAL A 717 -23.69 -33.86 -6.01
CA VAL A 717 -22.76 -32.75 -5.89
C VAL A 717 -22.91 -31.98 -4.58
N VAL A 718 -21.81 -31.40 -4.12
CA VAL A 718 -21.79 -30.52 -2.94
C VAL A 718 -22.42 -29.16 -3.30
N GLU A 719 -21.99 -28.57 -4.42
CA GLU A 719 -22.49 -27.28 -4.91
C GLU A 719 -23.84 -27.43 -5.67
N ARG A 720 -24.94 -27.65 -4.95
CA ARG A 720 -26.25 -27.94 -5.55
C ARG A 720 -26.91 -26.79 -6.28
N SER A 721 -26.74 -25.57 -5.80
CA SER A 721 -27.40 -24.38 -6.38
C SER A 721 -26.98 -24.08 -7.83
N PRO A 722 -25.73 -24.20 -8.24
CA PRO A 722 -25.34 -24.09 -9.64
C PRO A 722 -26.06 -25.10 -10.53
N CYS A 723 -26.16 -26.37 -10.11
CA CYS A 723 -26.88 -27.42 -10.83
C CYS A 723 -28.38 -27.13 -10.97
N ALA A 724 -29.01 -26.69 -9.89
CA ALA A 724 -30.43 -26.31 -9.92
C ALA A 724 -30.71 -25.11 -10.85
N ARG A 725 -29.82 -24.12 -10.85
CA ARG A 725 -29.93 -23.00 -11.83
C ARG A 725 -29.77 -23.49 -13.27
N ARG A 726 -28.86 -24.44 -13.52
CA ARG A 726 -28.69 -25.08 -14.84
C ARG A 726 -29.91 -25.86 -15.25
N LEU A 727 -30.52 -26.60 -14.31
CA LEU A 727 -31.77 -27.33 -14.54
C LEU A 727 -32.89 -26.39 -14.97
N VAL A 728 -33.03 -25.23 -14.31
CA VAL A 728 -34.03 -24.20 -14.69
C VAL A 728 -33.69 -23.63 -16.05
N SER A 729 -32.44 -23.28 -16.35
CA SER A 729 -32.05 -22.76 -17.66
C SER A 729 -32.35 -23.75 -18.77
N LEU A 730 -32.02 -25.02 -18.57
CA LEU A 730 -32.30 -26.08 -19.54
C LEU A 730 -33.80 -26.29 -19.75
N ALA A 731 -34.58 -26.17 -18.66
CA ALA A 731 -36.06 -26.25 -18.76
C ALA A 731 -36.66 -25.12 -19.60
N VAL A 732 -36.13 -23.88 -19.44
CA VAL A 732 -36.50 -22.72 -20.25
C VAL A 732 -36.20 -22.94 -21.71
N GLU A 733 -35.02 -23.51 -22.05
CA GLU A 733 -34.62 -23.80 -23.42
C GLU A 733 -35.60 -24.79 -24.11
N THR A 734 -36.09 -25.77 -23.37
CA THR A 734 -37.08 -26.73 -23.90
C THR A 734 -38.48 -26.17 -24.11
N LYS A 735 -38.74 -24.90 -23.74
CA LYS A 735 -40.05 -24.20 -23.81
C LYS A 735 -41.18 -24.97 -23.13
N ASN A 736 -40.90 -25.83 -22.18
CA ASN A 736 -41.89 -26.60 -21.42
C ASN A 736 -42.16 -25.94 -20.07
N THR A 737 -43.33 -25.29 -19.98
CA THR A 737 -43.71 -24.51 -18.80
C THR A 737 -43.77 -25.36 -17.52
N ALA A 738 -44.29 -26.58 -17.61
CA ALA A 738 -44.38 -27.48 -16.46
C ALA A 738 -42.98 -27.87 -15.91
N ARG A 739 -42.01 -28.10 -16.81
CA ARG A 739 -40.62 -28.38 -16.40
C ARG A 739 -39.95 -27.16 -15.77
N VAL A 740 -40.23 -25.96 -16.29
CA VAL A 740 -39.70 -24.71 -15.71
C VAL A 740 -40.26 -24.52 -14.31
N ASP A 741 -41.55 -24.72 -14.11
CA ASP A 741 -42.18 -24.59 -12.80
C ASP A 741 -41.61 -25.59 -11.76
N ALA A 742 -41.46 -26.85 -12.19
CA ALA A 742 -40.86 -27.89 -11.34
C ALA A 742 -39.37 -27.58 -10.99
N ALA A 743 -38.60 -27.12 -11.96
CA ALA A 743 -37.20 -26.76 -11.74
C ALA A 743 -37.02 -25.54 -10.84
N LEU A 744 -37.90 -24.51 -11.03
CA LEU A 744 -37.92 -23.34 -10.14
C LEU A 744 -38.31 -23.73 -8.71
N ASP A 745 -39.32 -24.59 -8.55
CA ASP A 745 -39.73 -25.07 -7.22
C ASP A 745 -38.58 -25.83 -6.52
N ARG A 746 -37.84 -26.63 -7.24
CA ARG A 746 -36.63 -27.32 -6.71
C ARG A 746 -35.55 -26.31 -6.29
N LEU A 747 -35.22 -25.35 -7.16
CA LEU A 747 -34.24 -24.31 -6.86
C LEU A 747 -34.60 -23.52 -5.60
N LEU A 748 -35.87 -23.15 -5.45
CA LEU A 748 -36.36 -22.38 -4.31
C LEU A 748 -36.49 -23.18 -3.01
N LYS A 749 -36.63 -24.49 -3.12
CA LYS A 749 -36.65 -25.42 -1.97
C LYS A 749 -35.27 -25.87 -1.51
N LEU A 750 -34.23 -25.71 -2.33
CA LEU A 750 -32.88 -26.02 -1.93
C LEU A 750 -32.45 -25.14 -0.76
N GLY A 751 -31.93 -25.78 0.29
CA GLY A 751 -31.23 -25.08 1.34
C GLY A 751 -29.95 -24.45 0.79
N CYS A 752 -29.68 -23.21 1.20
CA CYS A 752 -28.45 -22.52 0.80
C CYS A 752 -27.42 -22.67 1.90
N GLU A 753 -26.19 -23.04 1.53
CA GLU A 753 -25.09 -23.15 2.49
C GLU A 753 -24.64 -21.78 3.00
N ALA A 754 -24.76 -20.73 2.16
CA ALA A 754 -24.42 -19.36 2.51
C ALA A 754 -25.58 -18.40 2.18
N PRO A 755 -25.81 -17.35 3.00
CA PRO A 755 -26.84 -16.34 2.73
C PRO A 755 -26.74 -15.70 1.35
N ALA A 756 -25.52 -15.44 0.88
CA ALA A 756 -25.25 -14.86 -0.45
C ALA A 756 -25.72 -15.76 -1.61
N GLU A 757 -25.67 -17.07 -1.43
CA GLU A 757 -26.14 -18.06 -2.41
C GLU A 757 -27.65 -18.04 -2.52
N CYS A 758 -28.37 -17.96 -1.39
CA CYS A 758 -29.81 -17.80 -1.38
C CYS A 758 -30.25 -16.55 -2.12
N VAL A 759 -29.58 -15.45 -1.91
CA VAL A 759 -29.85 -14.18 -2.62
C VAL A 759 -29.67 -14.36 -4.12
N THR A 760 -28.57 -15.02 -4.53
CA THR A 760 -28.29 -15.30 -5.95
C THR A 760 -29.38 -16.17 -6.59
N ASN A 761 -29.85 -17.22 -5.90
CA ASN A 761 -30.92 -18.09 -6.39
C ASN A 761 -32.25 -17.35 -6.53
N LEU A 762 -32.60 -16.49 -5.59
CA LEU A 762 -33.81 -15.66 -5.64
C LEU A 762 -33.78 -14.64 -6.78
N ILE A 763 -32.63 -13.97 -6.98
CA ILE A 763 -32.44 -13.03 -8.11
C ILE A 763 -32.57 -13.77 -9.43
N PHE A 764 -31.92 -14.94 -9.59
CA PHE A 764 -31.99 -15.75 -10.78
C PHE A 764 -33.44 -16.18 -11.06
N ALA A 765 -34.16 -16.71 -10.08
CA ALA A 765 -35.55 -17.13 -10.22
C ALA A 765 -36.46 -15.94 -10.58
N ALA A 766 -36.24 -14.76 -10.00
CA ALA A 766 -36.95 -13.53 -10.33
C ALA A 766 -36.75 -13.11 -11.80
N GLY A 767 -35.53 -13.28 -12.31
CA GLY A 767 -35.17 -13.04 -13.71
C GLY A 767 -35.95 -13.97 -14.66
N ILE A 768 -36.02 -15.26 -14.37
CA ILE A 768 -36.78 -16.26 -15.15
C ILE A 768 -38.27 -15.96 -15.14
N GLU A 769 -38.84 -15.67 -13.96
CA GLU A 769 -40.26 -15.34 -13.85
C GLU A 769 -40.63 -14.03 -14.59
N SER A 770 -39.72 -13.05 -14.54
CA SER A 770 -39.87 -11.80 -15.30
C SER A 770 -39.87 -12.05 -16.81
N GLY A 771 -38.92 -12.89 -17.31
CA GLY A 771 -38.85 -13.29 -18.72
C GLY A 771 -40.11 -14.04 -19.22
N ARG A 772 -40.80 -14.72 -18.32
CA ARG A 772 -42.06 -15.43 -18.60
C ARG A 772 -43.31 -14.53 -18.46
N GLY A 773 -43.13 -13.27 -18.16
CA GLY A 773 -44.25 -12.31 -17.94
C GLY A 773 -44.88 -12.41 -16.55
N ALA A 774 -44.42 -13.26 -15.66
CA ALA A 774 -44.94 -13.42 -14.29
C ALA A 774 -44.38 -12.34 -13.33
N GLN A 775 -44.63 -11.08 -13.69
CA GLN A 775 -44.01 -9.91 -13.03
C GLN A 775 -44.27 -9.82 -11.51
N ARG A 776 -45.46 -10.23 -11.05
CA ARG A 776 -45.80 -10.23 -9.61
C ARG A 776 -44.94 -11.26 -8.83
N ARG A 777 -44.74 -12.44 -9.40
CA ARG A 777 -43.84 -13.46 -8.80
C ARG A 777 -42.41 -12.99 -8.78
N ALA A 778 -41.97 -12.39 -9.90
CA ALA A 778 -40.62 -11.80 -9.98
C ALA A 778 -40.35 -10.74 -8.91
N LEU A 779 -41.31 -9.84 -8.69
CA LEU A 779 -41.24 -8.84 -7.62
C LEU A 779 -41.20 -9.47 -6.23
N ALA A 780 -42.03 -10.48 -5.97
CA ALA A 780 -42.07 -11.15 -4.67
C ALA A 780 -40.72 -11.87 -4.36
N LEU A 781 -40.10 -12.47 -5.39
CA LEU A 781 -38.79 -13.11 -5.25
C LEU A 781 -37.66 -12.07 -5.01
N MET A 782 -37.74 -10.94 -5.71
CA MET A 782 -36.77 -9.86 -5.53
C MET A 782 -36.88 -9.22 -4.13
N LYS A 783 -38.07 -9.07 -3.59
CA LYS A 783 -38.29 -8.64 -2.19
C LYS A 783 -37.65 -9.62 -1.20
N LYS A 784 -37.85 -10.92 -1.38
CA LYS A 784 -37.24 -11.95 -0.55
C LYS A 784 -35.71 -11.92 -0.65
N ALA A 785 -35.17 -11.62 -1.84
CA ALA A 785 -33.73 -11.45 -2.02
C ALA A 785 -33.20 -10.26 -1.21
N TRP A 786 -33.91 -9.13 -1.26
CA TRP A 786 -33.56 -7.94 -0.48
C TRP A 786 -33.73 -8.17 1.03
N GLU A 787 -34.79 -8.84 1.48
CA GLU A 787 -34.98 -9.20 2.89
C GLU A 787 -33.82 -10.04 3.46
N ARG A 788 -33.17 -10.84 2.61
CA ARG A 788 -32.00 -11.65 2.97
C ARG A 788 -30.67 -10.88 2.93
N ALA A 789 -30.60 -9.81 2.18
CA ALA A 789 -29.43 -8.94 2.04
C ALA A 789 -29.86 -7.46 2.07
N PRO A 790 -30.35 -6.99 3.23
CA PRO A 790 -30.93 -5.65 3.34
C PRO A 790 -29.92 -4.53 3.11
N GLU A 791 -28.62 -4.80 3.22
CA GLU A 791 -27.55 -3.86 2.95
C GLU A 791 -27.33 -3.58 1.44
N ARG A 792 -27.88 -4.40 0.55
CA ARG A 792 -27.74 -4.28 -0.89
C ARG A 792 -28.78 -3.32 -1.48
N ASP A 793 -28.38 -2.06 -1.68
CA ASP A 793 -29.24 -1.01 -2.23
C ASP A 793 -29.63 -1.26 -3.69
N ASP A 794 -28.81 -1.97 -4.46
CA ASP A 794 -29.13 -2.39 -5.83
C ASP A 794 -30.40 -3.26 -5.89
N LEU A 795 -30.58 -4.16 -4.93
CA LEU A 795 -31.81 -4.95 -4.83
C LEU A 795 -33.03 -4.11 -4.45
N LEU A 796 -32.84 -3.16 -3.56
CA LEU A 796 -33.92 -2.26 -3.15
C LEU A 796 -34.37 -1.34 -4.31
N VAL A 797 -33.41 -0.87 -5.11
CA VAL A 797 -33.67 -0.12 -6.35
C VAL A 797 -34.46 -0.97 -7.34
N GLU A 798 -34.07 -2.23 -7.52
CA GLU A 798 -34.80 -3.14 -8.43
C GLU A 798 -36.20 -3.47 -7.94
N VAL A 799 -36.41 -3.65 -6.62
CA VAL A 799 -37.72 -3.81 -6.01
C VAL A 799 -38.61 -2.58 -6.28
N ALA A 800 -38.07 -1.37 -6.04
CA ALA A 800 -38.80 -0.13 -6.26
C ALA A 800 -39.23 0.06 -7.73
N SER A 801 -38.28 -0.16 -8.65
CA SER A 801 -38.48 -0.04 -10.09
C SER A 801 -39.51 -1.04 -10.60
N ARG A 802 -39.44 -2.31 -10.20
CA ARG A 802 -40.41 -3.35 -10.57
C ARG A 802 -41.79 -3.10 -9.98
N ALA A 803 -41.87 -2.63 -8.75
CA ALA A 803 -43.12 -2.28 -8.12
C ALA A 803 -43.81 -1.10 -8.83
N GLU A 804 -43.04 -0.07 -9.20
CA GLU A 804 -43.52 1.08 -9.96
C GLU A 804 -44.02 0.66 -11.34
N ALA A 805 -43.27 -0.16 -12.07
CA ALA A 805 -43.66 -0.67 -13.39
C ALA A 805 -44.93 -1.50 -13.36
N GLN A 806 -45.24 -2.14 -12.24
CA GLN A 806 -46.47 -2.93 -12.08
C GLN A 806 -47.63 -2.10 -11.51
N GLY A 807 -47.43 -0.79 -11.31
CA GLY A 807 -48.40 0.09 -10.72
C GLY A 807 -48.67 -0.16 -9.23
N MET A 808 -47.75 -0.86 -8.55
CA MET A 808 -47.79 -1.10 -7.11
C MET A 808 -47.15 0.09 -6.37
N HIS A 809 -47.70 1.29 -6.59
CA HIS A 809 -47.10 2.56 -6.18
C HIS A 809 -46.88 2.69 -4.67
N GLY A 810 -47.67 2.01 -3.85
CA GLY A 810 -47.43 1.97 -2.39
C GLY A 810 -46.16 1.25 -2.01
N GLU A 811 -45.87 0.12 -2.64
CA GLU A 811 -44.68 -0.64 -2.40
C GLU A 811 -43.42 0.03 -2.98
N ALA A 812 -43.59 0.65 -4.17
CA ALA A 812 -42.53 1.47 -4.76
C ALA A 812 -42.20 2.66 -3.87
N LEU A 813 -43.21 3.34 -3.32
CA LEU A 813 -43.03 4.44 -2.38
C LEU A 813 -42.23 4.01 -1.14
N GLU A 814 -42.62 2.88 -0.53
CA GLU A 814 -41.92 2.36 0.66
C GLU A 814 -40.43 2.07 0.36
N ALA A 815 -40.13 1.45 -0.78
CA ALA A 815 -38.77 1.14 -1.18
C ALA A 815 -37.95 2.42 -1.49
N TYR A 816 -38.55 3.40 -2.18
CA TYR A 816 -37.87 4.67 -2.44
C TYR A 816 -37.64 5.49 -1.16
N MET A 817 -38.55 5.45 -0.19
CA MET A 817 -38.36 6.11 1.10
C MET A 817 -37.13 5.51 1.84
N LYS A 818 -36.97 4.19 1.86
CA LYS A 818 -35.82 3.53 2.43
C LYS A 818 -34.50 3.92 1.71
N LEU A 819 -34.56 4.16 0.40
CA LEU A 819 -33.39 4.66 -0.35
C LEU A 819 -33.05 6.11 0.01
N VAL A 820 -34.07 6.96 0.21
CA VAL A 820 -33.86 8.35 0.70
C VAL A 820 -33.23 8.35 2.09
N ASP A 821 -33.71 7.51 3.00
CA ASP A 821 -33.19 7.43 4.35
C ASP A 821 -31.71 7.01 4.38
N ARG A 822 -31.28 6.20 3.41
CA ARG A 822 -29.88 5.75 3.29
C ARG A 822 -28.99 6.72 2.53
N HIS A 823 -29.56 7.41 1.55
CA HIS A 823 -28.83 8.30 0.65
C HIS A 823 -29.53 9.67 0.57
N PRO A 824 -29.56 10.43 1.67
CA PRO A 824 -30.29 11.70 1.74
C PRO A 824 -29.76 12.76 0.77
N ASP A 825 -28.49 12.64 0.38
CA ASP A 825 -27.79 13.58 -0.52
C ASP A 825 -28.06 13.29 -2.01
N GLU A 826 -28.77 12.21 -2.36
CA GLU A 826 -29.09 11.87 -3.74
C GLU A 826 -30.49 12.34 -4.16
N PRO A 827 -30.63 13.46 -4.89
CA PRO A 827 -31.94 14.07 -5.22
C PRO A 827 -32.83 13.18 -6.09
N LYS A 828 -32.24 12.20 -6.81
CA LYS A 828 -33.01 11.24 -7.65
C LYS A 828 -33.98 10.41 -6.84
N TRP A 829 -33.64 10.03 -5.60
CA TRP A 829 -34.53 9.21 -4.76
C TRP A 829 -35.66 10.03 -4.18
N SER A 830 -35.39 11.27 -3.75
CA SER A 830 -36.45 12.20 -3.31
C SER A 830 -37.45 12.49 -4.43
N ALA A 831 -36.98 12.66 -5.66
CA ALA A 831 -37.84 12.83 -6.82
C ALA A 831 -38.70 11.57 -7.11
N ALA A 832 -38.10 10.37 -6.93
CA ALA A 832 -38.84 9.12 -7.09
C ALA A 832 -39.94 8.94 -6.04
N VAL A 833 -39.68 9.32 -4.79
CA VAL A 833 -40.67 9.33 -3.70
C VAL A 833 -41.85 10.22 -4.06
N VAL A 834 -41.60 11.44 -4.58
CA VAL A 834 -42.67 12.36 -4.99
C VAL A 834 -43.52 11.73 -6.09
N ARG A 835 -42.91 11.21 -7.15
CA ARG A 835 -43.64 10.54 -8.25
C ARG A 835 -44.49 9.36 -7.76
N ALA A 836 -43.88 8.46 -6.97
CA ALA A 836 -44.57 7.27 -6.47
C ALA A 836 -45.73 7.63 -5.54
N ARG A 837 -45.59 8.70 -4.72
CA ARG A 837 -46.65 9.22 -3.84
C ARG A 837 -47.79 9.80 -4.64
N GLU A 838 -47.55 10.62 -5.65
CA GLU A 838 -48.58 11.17 -6.54
C GLU A 838 -49.34 10.07 -7.26
N ALA A 839 -48.66 9.08 -7.80
CA ALA A 839 -49.23 7.96 -8.48
C ALA A 839 -50.12 7.09 -7.54
N ALA A 840 -49.65 6.86 -6.32
CA ALA A 840 -50.41 6.14 -5.29
C ALA A 840 -51.66 6.90 -4.89
N THR A 841 -51.60 8.22 -4.79
CA THR A 841 -52.73 9.09 -4.41
C THR A 841 -53.78 9.14 -5.53
N ARG A 842 -53.37 9.31 -6.78
CA ARG A 842 -54.32 9.28 -7.96
C ARG A 842 -55.15 8.01 -8.00
N ARG A 843 -54.56 6.87 -7.75
CA ARG A 843 -55.24 5.57 -7.76
C ARG A 843 -56.29 5.40 -6.68
N VAL A 844 -56.17 6.13 -5.55
CA VAL A 844 -57.19 6.16 -4.50
C VAL A 844 -58.41 6.96 -4.95
N PHE A 845 -58.22 8.03 -5.74
CA PHE A 845 -59.33 8.84 -6.29
C PHE A 845 -60.01 8.19 -7.47
N GLU A 846 -59.29 7.39 -8.30
CA GLU A 846 -59.88 6.71 -9.46
C GLU A 846 -60.71 5.46 -9.09
N ARG A 847 -60.58 4.93 -7.86
CA ARG A 847 -61.34 3.80 -7.33
C ARG A 847 -62.65 4.17 -6.60
N ARG A 848 -62.98 5.47 -6.57
CA ARG A 848 -64.32 5.97 -6.16
C ARG A 848 -65.11 6.39 -7.38
#